data_4026ea3ed1bea2a97e9ae36ae2393424
#
_entry.id   4026ea3ed1bea2a97e9ae36ae2393424
#
_cell.length_a   1.000
_cell.length_b   1.000
_cell.length_c   1.000
_cell.angle_alpha   90.00
_cell.angle_beta   90.00
_cell.angle_gamma   90.00
#
_symmetry.space_group_name_H-M   'P 1'
#
loop_
_entity.id
_entity.type
_entity.pdbx_description
1 polymer ?
#
loop_
_entity_poly.entity_id
_entity_poly.type
_entity_poly.pdbx_seq_one_letter_code
_entity_poly.pdbx_strand_id
1 'polypeptide(L)'
;MDRRLTGAALATAFCLVIPAQQQIARRIHIPAEPHAPFGRLQASPPQDTEAAAQADGAWSAPDPSKFAGASQDNEASAAQVAALGYDLAGVTEALQAYAAGQGQAGDAILATKDPVVRAAVEWAFVRLRPGEAGLARVAAFIRSHPDWPVAGLRKRADELAGAEGAKPERVVAYFAEFPPVSPPGQIAYAELLNADPARAAEAAKIARDAWRDSDLTPVQEKRLLKTFSGALTAADHIYRADRLMLREQSSAAARAAALAGKDAQALYRAQADLAKDASWAKVSGRVPASLRDDPALLYLRIHSERHAEHIDEAAKLMLGAPRDPAKLASPDDWWTERRLIARKLLDAGDAQRAYRLCAEHAAVSTEAQIEAEFHSGWIALRFLNDPALAAPHFDKLAQIARKPHSVSRAAYWQGRAAEARGLDAKPFYARAANETETFYGQLARAKLGDEPVVLRPAAAPAEGDARADSVRSVELLFALGQKDAARQLALESAAVLTAPEQMAALSRLIETNSDANTALIAGKAALHRGMAIDSLAFPLNGVPQYSELANSASRPMVLAIARQESAFNATAKSGAGAFGLMQMIEPTARKAAKSAGVTFDQARLKTDAAFNAQLGAFHLGQLLGEYRGSHVLAFAAYNAGGGNVGDWIKAYGDPRNPVVDPIDWIERIPFTETRNYVQRIVENLHIYRARLSDPAPNLFAVDLRQKLAVKD
;
A
#
# COMPACT_ATOMS: atom_id res chain seq x y z
N MET A 1 -3.43 21.44 -34.26
CA MET A 1 -3.48 22.46 -33.22
C MET A 1 -4.15 21.82 -32.01
N ASP A 2 -3.63 21.65 -30.85
CA ASP A 2 -2.30 21.85 -30.33
C ASP A 2 -2.17 21.12 -29.00
N ARG A 3 -1.03 20.53 -28.75
CA ARG A 3 -0.35 20.32 -27.48
C ARG A 3 -1.19 20.14 -26.20
N ARG A 4 -1.10 18.94 -25.62
CA ARG A 4 -0.70 18.71 -24.24
C ARG A 4 -0.83 17.22 -23.89
N LEU A 5 0.23 16.48 -23.97
CA LEU A 5 0.38 15.17 -23.35
C LEU A 5 1.87 14.94 -23.07
N THR A 6 2.31 15.39 -21.92
CA THR A 6 3.51 14.85 -21.27
C THR A 6 3.29 14.99 -19.77
N GLY A 7 3.20 13.89 -19.06
CA GLY A 7 3.22 13.87 -17.60
C GLY A 7 2.15 13.01 -16.89
N ALA A 8 1.70 11.91 -17.47
CA ALA A 8 0.66 11.09 -16.83
C ALA A 8 0.88 9.56 -16.98
N ALA A 9 2.10 9.07 -16.78
CA ALA A 9 2.38 7.65 -17.05
C ALA A 9 2.67 6.79 -15.80
N LEU A 10 2.59 7.31 -14.58
CA LEU A 10 2.87 6.52 -13.37
C LEU A 10 1.73 6.49 -12.31
N ALA A 11 0.64 7.19 -12.56
CA ALA A 11 -0.51 7.20 -11.64
C ALA A 11 -1.65 6.26 -12.06
N THR A 12 -1.54 5.57 -13.19
CA THR A 12 -2.69 4.94 -13.87
C THR A 12 -2.95 3.49 -13.50
N ALA A 13 -2.00 2.78 -12.92
CA ALA A 13 -2.20 1.34 -12.61
C ALA A 13 -3.11 1.08 -11.39
N PHE A 14 -3.35 2.07 -10.54
CA PHE A 14 -4.15 1.92 -9.32
C PHE A 14 -5.56 2.51 -9.38
N CYS A 15 -5.86 3.31 -10.41
CA CYS A 15 -7.14 4.03 -10.50
C CYS A 15 -8.32 3.20 -11.02
N LEU A 16 -8.14 1.99 -11.49
CA LEU A 16 -9.12 1.34 -12.38
C LEU A 16 -9.94 0.20 -11.76
N VAL A 17 -9.58 -0.29 -10.57
CA VAL A 17 -10.46 -1.22 -9.83
C VAL A 17 -11.63 -0.48 -9.16
N ILE A 18 -11.44 0.78 -8.79
CA ILE A 18 -12.45 1.60 -8.10
C ILE A 18 -13.61 2.07 -9.02
N PRO A 19 -13.39 2.40 -10.33
CA PRO A 19 -14.51 2.73 -11.21
C PRO A 19 -15.56 1.64 -11.32
N ALA A 20 -15.15 0.39 -11.38
CA ALA A 20 -16.07 -0.74 -11.49
C ALA A 20 -16.95 -0.90 -10.26
N GLN A 21 -16.39 -0.76 -9.06
CA GLN A 21 -17.16 -0.88 -7.82
C GLN A 21 -18.14 0.27 -7.61
N GLN A 22 -17.81 1.49 -8.01
CA GLN A 22 -18.75 2.63 -7.95
C GLN A 22 -19.83 2.55 -9.02
N GLN A 23 -19.53 2.00 -10.20
CA GLN A 23 -20.56 1.76 -11.22
C GLN A 23 -21.55 0.68 -10.78
N ILE A 24 -21.09 -0.36 -10.08
CA ILE A 24 -21.96 -1.38 -9.51
C ILE A 24 -22.94 -0.79 -8.50
N ALA A 25 -22.47 0.07 -7.57
CA ALA A 25 -23.33 0.76 -6.61
C ALA A 25 -24.34 1.70 -7.28
N ARG A 26 -24.03 2.28 -8.45
CA ARG A 26 -24.96 3.13 -9.20
C ARG A 26 -26.04 2.35 -9.96
N ARG A 27 -25.85 1.04 -10.19
CA ARG A 27 -26.81 0.20 -10.93
C ARG A 27 -27.78 -0.59 -10.02
N ILE A 28 -27.58 -0.60 -8.73
CA ILE A 28 -28.67 -0.96 -7.80
C ILE A 28 -29.68 0.19 -7.94
N HIS A 29 -30.80 -0.07 -8.58
CA HIS A 29 -31.81 0.92 -8.96
C HIS A 29 -32.50 1.42 -7.69
N ILE A 30 -31.91 2.41 -7.03
CA ILE A 30 -32.48 3.22 -5.99
C ILE A 30 -32.57 4.63 -6.58
N PRO A 31 -33.72 5.30 -6.60
CA PRO A 31 -33.84 6.63 -7.20
C PRO A 31 -32.87 7.58 -6.45
N ALA A 32 -31.83 8.01 -7.14
CA ALA A 32 -30.90 8.99 -6.63
C ALA A 32 -31.45 10.38 -6.90
N GLU A 33 -31.67 11.16 -5.88
CA GLU A 33 -31.66 12.61 -6.04
C GLU A 33 -30.25 13.04 -6.51
N PRO A 34 -30.12 14.12 -7.32
CA PRO A 34 -28.87 14.51 -7.94
C PRO A 34 -27.91 15.07 -6.88
N HIS A 35 -27.14 14.20 -6.27
CA HIS A 35 -25.99 14.61 -5.47
C HIS A 35 -24.79 14.77 -6.35
N ALA A 36 -24.10 15.92 -6.21
CA ALA A 36 -22.84 16.18 -6.86
C ALA A 36 -21.88 14.98 -6.67
N PRO A 37 -21.09 14.61 -7.70
CA PRO A 37 -20.18 13.49 -7.59
C PRO A 37 -19.17 13.78 -6.49
N PHE A 38 -19.26 13.06 -5.37
CA PHE A 38 -18.20 13.05 -4.39
C PHE A 38 -16.94 12.53 -5.05
N GLY A 39 -15.91 13.39 -5.09
CA GLY A 39 -14.62 13.01 -5.58
C GLY A 39 -14.10 11.82 -4.77
N ARG A 40 -13.57 10.84 -5.47
CA ARG A 40 -12.94 9.69 -4.85
C ARG A 40 -11.74 10.14 -4.05
N LEU A 41 -11.79 9.89 -2.75
CA LEU A 41 -10.56 9.75 -2.01
C LEU A 41 -9.89 8.47 -2.52
N GLN A 42 -8.74 8.62 -3.17
CA GLN A 42 -7.80 7.53 -3.25
C GLN A 42 -7.26 7.37 -1.83
N ALA A 43 -7.86 6.48 -1.04
CA ALA A 43 -7.07 5.89 0.00
C ALA A 43 -5.94 5.17 -0.71
N SER A 44 -4.73 5.43 -0.27
CA SER A 44 -3.59 4.61 -0.64
C SER A 44 -4.00 3.15 -0.47
N PRO A 45 -3.60 2.25 -1.38
CA PRO A 45 -3.87 0.82 -1.25
C PRO A 45 -3.40 0.34 0.12
N PRO A 46 -3.84 -0.81 0.61
CA PRO A 46 -3.31 -1.36 1.85
C PRO A 46 -1.78 -1.39 1.70
N GLN A 47 -1.13 -0.43 2.37
CA GLN A 47 0.26 -0.06 2.17
C GLN A 47 1.21 -1.08 2.79
N ASP A 48 0.91 -2.36 2.60
CA ASP A 48 1.68 -3.43 3.20
C ASP A 48 2.95 -3.78 2.41
N THR A 49 3.06 -3.31 1.15
CA THR A 49 4.25 -3.51 0.30
C THR A 49 4.80 -2.23 -0.33
N GLU A 50 4.07 -1.12 -0.26
CA GLU A 50 4.41 0.11 -0.99
C GLU A 50 5.15 1.19 -0.18
N ALA A 51 5.26 1.09 1.15
CA ALA A 51 6.00 2.10 1.91
C ALA A 51 7.49 2.17 1.49
N ALA A 52 8.05 1.04 1.04
CA ALA A 52 9.38 1.01 0.44
C ALA A 52 9.39 1.42 -1.06
N ALA A 53 8.27 1.17 -1.78
CA ALA A 53 8.16 1.49 -3.21
C ALA A 53 7.73 2.94 -3.46
N GLN A 54 6.92 3.55 -2.57
CA GLN A 54 6.56 4.98 -2.67
C GLN A 54 7.72 5.91 -2.34
N ALA A 55 8.72 5.45 -1.60
CA ALA A 55 9.98 6.18 -1.45
C ALA A 55 10.74 6.32 -2.78
N ASP A 56 10.53 5.40 -3.73
CA ASP A 56 11.19 5.42 -5.04
C ASP A 56 10.46 6.25 -6.13
N GLY A 57 9.18 6.57 -5.95
CA GLY A 57 8.34 7.14 -7.04
C GLY A 57 8.21 8.66 -7.09
N ALA A 58 8.61 9.41 -6.07
CA ALA A 58 8.38 10.86 -5.99
C ALA A 58 9.66 11.69 -5.76
N TRP A 59 10.84 11.09 -5.92
CA TRP A 59 12.08 11.82 -5.68
C TRP A 59 12.63 12.43 -6.98
N SER A 60 12.33 13.72 -7.21
CA SER A 60 13.15 14.56 -8.07
C SER A 60 14.41 14.96 -7.29
N ALA A 61 15.59 14.84 -7.91
CA ALA A 61 16.84 15.25 -7.29
C ALA A 61 16.70 16.64 -6.65
N PRO A 62 17.10 16.81 -5.38
CA PRO A 62 17.08 18.15 -4.78
C PRO A 62 17.94 19.08 -5.61
N ASP A 63 17.46 20.31 -5.76
CA ASP A 63 18.17 21.39 -6.39
C ASP A 63 19.57 21.52 -5.73
N PRO A 64 20.67 21.44 -6.49
CA PRO A 64 22.03 21.61 -5.95
C PRO A 64 22.21 22.86 -5.10
N SER A 65 21.43 23.92 -5.36
CA SER A 65 21.47 25.16 -4.57
C SER A 65 20.96 24.96 -3.12
N LYS A 66 20.19 23.90 -2.83
CA LYS A 66 19.74 23.57 -1.48
C LYS A 66 20.83 22.95 -0.60
N PHE A 67 21.92 22.48 -1.17
CA PHE A 67 23.12 22.09 -0.40
C PHE A 67 23.93 23.32 0.10
N ALA A 68 23.65 24.52 -0.43
CA ALA A 68 24.33 25.75 -0.07
C ALA A 68 23.57 26.64 0.93
N GLY A 69 22.36 26.27 1.32
CA GLY A 69 21.46 27.11 2.13
C GLY A 69 21.44 26.79 3.61
N ALA A 70 22.58 26.81 4.30
CA ALA A 70 22.67 26.66 5.74
C ALA A 70 23.11 27.98 6.37
N SER A 71 22.20 28.92 6.62
CA SER A 71 22.66 30.17 7.22
C SER A 71 21.95 30.68 8.47
N GLN A 72 20.96 30.00 9.05
CA GLN A 72 20.39 30.45 10.33
C GLN A 72 20.05 29.36 11.37
N ASP A 73 20.06 28.06 11.01
CA ASP A 73 19.89 26.94 11.98
C ASP A 73 21.24 26.40 12.51
N ASN A 74 22.35 27.10 12.27
CA ASN A 74 23.70 26.56 12.43
C ASN A 74 24.22 26.47 13.89
N GLU A 75 23.69 27.24 14.86
CA GLU A 75 24.25 27.20 16.21
C GLU A 75 23.82 25.97 17.03
N ALA A 76 22.57 25.54 16.90
CA ALA A 76 22.10 24.31 17.53
C ALA A 76 22.74 23.07 16.89
N SER A 77 23.03 23.11 15.60
CA SER A 77 23.73 22.09 14.83
C SER A 77 25.19 21.91 15.25
N ALA A 78 25.91 23.00 15.51
CA ALA A 78 27.32 22.93 15.92
C ALA A 78 27.52 22.25 17.31
N ALA A 79 26.61 22.52 18.25
CA ALA A 79 26.62 21.86 19.56
C ALA A 79 26.29 20.36 19.45
N GLN A 80 25.30 20.00 18.63
CA GLN A 80 24.97 18.59 18.37
C GLN A 80 26.13 17.85 17.69
N VAL A 81 26.75 18.48 16.69
CA VAL A 81 27.92 17.96 15.97
C VAL A 81 29.09 17.71 16.94
N ALA A 82 29.38 18.68 17.83
CA ALA A 82 30.45 18.54 18.82
C ALA A 82 30.17 17.39 19.82
N ALA A 83 28.91 17.19 20.19
CA ALA A 83 28.50 16.11 21.09
C ALA A 83 28.67 14.69 20.49
N LEU A 84 28.76 14.56 19.17
CA LEU A 84 28.96 13.28 18.51
C LEU A 84 30.40 12.75 18.60
N GLY A 85 31.36 13.61 18.91
CA GLY A 85 32.78 13.23 19.05
C GLY A 85 33.52 12.92 17.76
N TYR A 86 32.91 13.19 16.57
CA TYR A 86 33.53 12.99 15.28
C TYR A 86 34.30 14.24 14.79
N ASP A 87 35.40 14.01 14.10
CA ASP A 87 36.05 15.07 13.30
C ASP A 87 35.24 15.30 12.00
N LEU A 88 34.46 16.37 11.94
CA LEU A 88 33.64 16.75 10.80
C LEU A 88 34.22 17.90 9.98
N ALA A 89 35.45 18.33 10.24
CA ALA A 89 36.13 19.36 9.43
C ALA A 89 36.17 18.92 7.94
N GLY A 90 35.76 19.78 7.02
CA GLY A 90 35.74 19.51 5.58
C GLY A 90 34.63 18.57 5.09
N VAL A 91 33.79 17.99 5.97
CA VAL A 91 32.72 17.05 5.54
C VAL A 91 31.66 17.76 4.67
N THR A 92 31.32 19.00 4.98
CA THR A 92 30.41 19.79 4.16
C THR A 92 30.99 20.05 2.76
N GLU A 93 32.31 20.34 2.68
CA GLU A 93 33.04 20.52 1.43
C GLU A 93 33.08 19.20 0.62
N ALA A 94 33.23 18.04 1.30
CA ALA A 94 33.17 16.75 0.65
C ALA A 94 31.78 16.48 0.05
N LEU A 95 30.69 16.79 0.77
CA LEU A 95 29.32 16.70 0.25
C LEU A 95 29.10 17.62 -0.95
N GLN A 96 29.63 18.85 -0.92
CA GLN A 96 29.57 19.80 -2.03
C GLN A 96 30.36 19.29 -3.24
N ALA A 97 31.56 18.73 -3.02
CA ALA A 97 32.36 18.15 -4.09
C ALA A 97 31.62 16.98 -4.78
N TYR A 98 30.99 16.09 -4.01
CA TYR A 98 30.16 15.03 -4.58
C TYR A 98 28.95 15.59 -5.33
N ALA A 99 28.27 16.60 -4.79
CA ALA A 99 27.16 17.25 -5.47
C ALA A 99 27.57 17.92 -6.79
N ALA A 100 28.81 18.38 -6.89
CA ALA A 100 29.41 18.95 -8.11
C ALA A 100 30.00 17.89 -9.08
N GLY A 101 29.86 16.59 -8.81
CA GLY A 101 30.44 15.53 -9.63
C GLY A 101 31.96 15.35 -9.44
N GLN A 102 32.54 16.00 -8.44
CA GLN A 102 33.99 15.95 -8.14
C GLN A 102 34.30 14.82 -7.13
N GLY A 103 33.96 13.59 -7.47
CA GLY A 103 34.03 12.46 -6.54
C GLY A 103 35.43 12.25 -5.92
N GLN A 104 36.52 12.41 -6.69
CA GLN A 104 37.89 12.26 -6.18
C GLN A 104 38.26 13.34 -5.12
N ALA A 105 37.77 14.58 -5.28
CA ALA A 105 38.01 15.63 -4.31
C ALA A 105 37.28 15.32 -2.98
N GLY A 106 36.04 14.84 -3.04
CA GLY A 106 35.30 14.37 -1.88
C GLY A 106 36.02 13.20 -1.19
N ASP A 107 36.50 12.22 -1.94
CA ASP A 107 37.24 11.07 -1.42
C ASP A 107 38.52 11.47 -0.67
N ALA A 108 39.28 12.44 -1.20
CA ALA A 108 40.48 12.93 -0.56
C ALA A 108 40.21 13.57 0.81
N ILE A 109 39.12 14.33 0.93
CA ILE A 109 38.70 14.94 2.20
C ILE A 109 38.29 13.85 3.20
N LEU A 110 37.56 12.84 2.76
CA LEU A 110 37.04 11.78 3.63
C LEU A 110 38.08 10.73 4.02
N ALA A 111 39.21 10.64 3.35
CA ALA A 111 40.19 9.56 3.51
C ALA A 111 40.65 9.38 4.98
N THR A 112 40.75 10.46 5.75
CA THR A 112 41.21 10.46 7.15
C THR A 112 40.08 10.47 8.18
N LYS A 113 38.80 10.48 7.74
CA LYS A 113 37.64 10.55 8.63
C LYS A 113 37.26 9.20 9.24
N ASP A 114 36.53 9.25 10.33
CA ASP A 114 35.95 8.08 10.98
C ASP A 114 35.16 7.22 9.96
N PRO A 115 35.20 5.88 10.07
CA PRO A 115 34.46 4.99 9.16
C PRO A 115 32.98 5.30 9.06
N VAL A 116 32.29 5.68 10.16
CA VAL A 116 30.87 6.03 10.16
C VAL A 116 30.62 7.33 9.39
N VAL A 117 31.52 8.33 9.54
CA VAL A 117 31.42 9.59 8.77
C VAL A 117 31.57 9.31 7.28
N ARG A 118 32.55 8.48 6.91
CA ARG A 118 32.74 8.09 5.51
C ARG A 118 31.55 7.34 4.96
N ALA A 119 31.03 6.36 5.71
CA ALA A 119 29.87 5.58 5.30
C ALA A 119 28.60 6.43 5.12
N ALA A 120 28.35 7.38 6.02
CA ALA A 120 27.19 8.29 5.93
C ALA A 120 27.24 9.16 4.66
N VAL A 121 28.40 9.77 4.40
CA VAL A 121 28.60 10.65 3.23
C VAL A 121 28.60 9.85 1.93
N GLU A 122 29.27 8.69 1.92
CA GLU A 122 29.28 7.76 0.79
C GLU A 122 27.88 7.27 0.45
N TRP A 123 27.09 6.86 1.46
CA TRP A 123 25.71 6.44 1.26
C TRP A 123 24.88 7.58 0.64
N ALA A 124 24.99 8.78 1.18
CA ALA A 124 24.29 9.94 0.64
C ALA A 124 24.65 10.15 -0.85
N PHE A 125 25.91 10.03 -1.23
CA PHE A 125 26.36 10.16 -2.60
C PHE A 125 25.82 9.06 -3.52
N VAL A 126 26.04 7.79 -3.17
CA VAL A 126 25.60 6.65 -4.02
C VAL A 126 24.09 6.54 -4.11
N ARG A 127 23.36 7.00 -3.09
CA ARG A 127 21.89 6.98 -3.06
C ARG A 127 21.28 8.13 -3.85
N LEU A 128 21.83 9.33 -3.71
CA LEU A 128 21.27 10.55 -4.29
C LEU A 128 21.81 10.82 -5.70
N ARG A 129 23.02 10.37 -6.02
CA ARG A 129 23.72 10.59 -7.28
C ARG A 129 24.31 9.31 -7.88
N PRO A 130 23.50 8.24 -8.05
CA PRO A 130 24.04 6.93 -8.48
C PRO A 130 24.67 6.99 -9.86
N GLY A 131 24.20 7.84 -10.79
CA GLY A 131 24.77 8.00 -12.12
C GLY A 131 26.19 8.57 -12.09
N GLU A 132 26.45 9.53 -11.21
CA GLU A 132 27.76 10.16 -11.03
C GLU A 132 28.70 9.24 -10.23
N ALA A 133 28.19 8.52 -9.23
CA ALA A 133 28.93 7.53 -8.47
C ALA A 133 29.37 6.35 -9.37
N GLY A 134 28.52 5.93 -10.27
CA GLY A 134 28.75 4.83 -11.20
C GLY A 134 28.62 3.45 -10.57
N LEU A 135 28.41 2.43 -11.43
CA LEU A 135 28.12 1.06 -11.02
C LEU A 135 29.16 0.47 -10.06
N ALA A 136 30.46 0.68 -10.34
CA ALA A 136 31.52 0.11 -9.53
C ALA A 136 31.51 0.62 -8.08
N ARG A 137 31.22 1.91 -7.87
CA ARG A 137 31.17 2.53 -6.55
C ARG A 137 29.91 2.10 -5.79
N VAL A 138 28.76 2.08 -6.45
CA VAL A 138 27.51 1.57 -5.84
C VAL A 138 27.69 0.11 -5.42
N ALA A 139 28.26 -0.74 -6.28
CA ALA A 139 28.53 -2.15 -5.95
C ALA A 139 29.52 -2.31 -4.78
N ALA A 140 30.56 -1.48 -4.73
CA ALA A 140 31.53 -1.49 -3.63
C ALA A 140 30.86 -1.12 -2.30
N PHE A 141 29.98 -0.11 -2.28
CA PHE A 141 29.22 0.26 -1.09
C PHE A 141 28.32 -0.90 -0.62
N ILE A 142 27.54 -1.51 -1.52
CA ILE A 142 26.68 -2.65 -1.19
C ILE A 142 27.48 -3.78 -0.55
N ARG A 143 28.66 -4.08 -1.10
CA ARG A 143 29.54 -5.15 -0.60
C ARG A 143 30.11 -4.85 0.80
N SER A 144 30.52 -3.62 1.04
CA SER A 144 31.16 -3.22 2.30
C SER A 144 30.16 -2.96 3.44
N HIS A 145 28.86 -2.81 3.11
CA HIS A 145 27.80 -2.50 4.09
C HIS A 145 26.59 -3.44 3.94
N PRO A 146 26.76 -4.77 4.13
CA PRO A 146 25.69 -5.75 3.90
C PRO A 146 24.52 -5.59 4.86
N ASP A 147 24.75 -5.03 6.05
CA ASP A 147 23.73 -4.80 7.09
C ASP A 147 22.98 -3.47 6.91
N TRP A 148 23.33 -2.70 5.89
CA TRP A 148 22.63 -1.45 5.57
C TRP A 148 21.40 -1.70 4.68
N PRO A 149 20.50 -0.71 4.55
CA PRO A 149 19.33 -0.82 3.69
C PRO A 149 19.73 -0.68 2.20
N VAL A 150 20.31 -1.73 1.63
CA VAL A 150 20.87 -1.71 0.28
C VAL A 150 19.90 -2.08 -0.84
N ALA A 151 18.64 -2.41 -0.54
CA ALA A 151 17.68 -2.85 -1.55
C ALA A 151 17.43 -1.80 -2.65
N GLY A 152 17.29 -0.53 -2.27
CA GLY A 152 17.17 0.58 -3.22
C GLY A 152 18.43 0.77 -4.05
N LEU A 153 19.62 0.63 -3.45
CA LEU A 153 20.89 0.71 -4.15
C LEU A 153 21.08 -0.42 -5.17
N ARG A 154 20.60 -1.64 -4.86
CA ARG A 154 20.63 -2.76 -5.80
C ARG A 154 19.80 -2.50 -7.06
N LYS A 155 18.59 -1.93 -6.90
CA LYS A 155 17.78 -1.50 -8.06
C LYS A 155 18.50 -0.45 -8.89
N ARG A 156 19.15 0.54 -8.24
CA ARG A 156 19.95 1.56 -8.94
C ARG A 156 21.18 0.98 -9.63
N ALA A 157 21.87 0.02 -9.02
CA ALA A 157 22.98 -0.70 -9.65
C ALA A 157 22.52 -1.48 -10.89
N ASP A 158 21.37 -2.14 -10.84
CA ASP A 158 20.74 -2.80 -11.99
C ASP A 158 20.42 -1.81 -13.13
N GLU A 159 19.87 -0.63 -12.80
CA GLU A 159 19.62 0.43 -13.78
C GLU A 159 20.92 0.92 -14.43
N LEU A 160 21.99 1.10 -13.65
CA LEU A 160 23.31 1.47 -14.16
C LEU A 160 23.93 0.37 -15.03
N ALA A 161 23.78 -0.90 -14.63
CA ALA A 161 24.21 -2.05 -15.42
C ALA A 161 23.42 -2.18 -16.73
N GLY A 162 22.14 -1.81 -16.70
CA GLY A 162 21.24 -1.78 -17.85
C GLY A 162 21.32 -0.52 -18.70
N ALA A 163 22.08 0.50 -18.31
CA ALA A 163 22.17 1.75 -19.05
C ALA A 163 22.90 1.59 -20.40
N GLU A 164 22.50 2.40 -21.39
CA GLU A 164 23.22 2.48 -22.67
C GLU A 164 24.66 2.97 -22.43
N GLY A 165 25.64 2.27 -22.99
CA GLY A 165 27.09 2.56 -22.80
C GLY A 165 27.68 2.05 -21.49
N ALA A 166 26.96 1.25 -20.69
CA ALA A 166 27.53 0.56 -19.54
C ALA A 166 28.75 -0.30 -19.97
N LYS A 167 29.85 -0.18 -19.21
CA LYS A 167 31.09 -0.91 -19.54
C LYS A 167 30.95 -2.40 -19.24
N PRO A 168 31.10 -3.30 -20.23
CA PRO A 168 30.83 -4.73 -20.05
C PRO A 168 31.59 -5.35 -18.88
N GLU A 169 32.85 -4.99 -18.68
CA GLU A 169 33.68 -5.51 -17.59
C GLU A 169 33.13 -5.15 -16.20
N ARG A 170 32.50 -3.99 -16.05
CA ARG A 170 31.85 -3.57 -14.77
C ARG A 170 30.53 -4.28 -14.56
N VAL A 171 29.77 -4.51 -15.63
CA VAL A 171 28.52 -5.27 -15.60
C VAL A 171 28.79 -6.72 -15.21
N VAL A 172 29.82 -7.34 -15.81
CA VAL A 172 30.29 -8.68 -15.45
C VAL A 172 30.68 -8.77 -13.98
N ALA A 173 31.51 -7.84 -13.50
CA ALA A 173 31.95 -7.82 -12.11
C ALA A 173 30.79 -7.66 -11.13
N TYR A 174 29.80 -6.81 -11.46
CA TYR A 174 28.60 -6.62 -10.63
C TYR A 174 27.76 -7.89 -10.56
N PHE A 175 27.37 -8.46 -11.68
CA PHE A 175 26.49 -9.64 -11.70
C PHE A 175 27.17 -10.94 -11.25
N ALA A 176 28.49 -10.98 -11.15
CA ALA A 176 29.21 -12.09 -10.53
C ALA A 176 28.87 -12.22 -9.03
N GLU A 177 28.53 -11.09 -8.36
CA GLU A 177 28.23 -11.05 -6.93
C GLU A 177 26.74 -10.84 -6.64
N PHE A 178 26.06 -10.05 -7.46
CA PHE A 178 24.70 -9.56 -7.19
C PHE A 178 23.74 -9.96 -8.31
N PRO A 179 22.96 -11.05 -8.15
CA PRO A 179 21.91 -11.39 -9.12
C PRO A 179 20.93 -10.21 -9.34
N PRO A 180 20.38 -10.03 -10.56
CA PRO A 180 19.52 -8.91 -10.86
C PRO A 180 18.23 -8.94 -10.04
N VAL A 181 17.78 -7.77 -9.58
CA VAL A 181 16.55 -7.59 -8.78
C VAL A 181 15.49 -6.74 -9.49
N SER A 182 15.78 -6.27 -10.70
CA SER A 182 14.91 -5.40 -11.48
C SER A 182 14.90 -5.74 -12.97
N PRO A 183 13.86 -5.35 -13.75
CA PRO A 183 13.79 -5.63 -15.18
C PRO A 183 15.01 -5.13 -15.99
N PRO A 184 15.52 -3.89 -15.81
CA PRO A 184 16.73 -3.47 -16.53
C PRO A 184 17.94 -4.34 -16.20
N GLY A 185 18.10 -4.78 -14.95
CA GLY A 185 19.16 -5.71 -14.55
C GLY A 185 18.99 -7.08 -15.18
N GLN A 186 17.77 -7.62 -15.19
CA GLN A 186 17.47 -8.91 -15.83
C GLN A 186 17.82 -8.91 -17.32
N ILE A 187 17.46 -7.84 -18.04
CA ILE A 187 17.79 -7.69 -19.46
C ILE A 187 19.31 -7.61 -19.66
N ALA A 188 20.00 -6.77 -18.90
CA ALA A 188 21.45 -6.63 -19.00
C ALA A 188 22.19 -7.94 -18.66
N TYR A 189 21.72 -8.66 -17.65
CA TYR A 189 22.28 -9.96 -17.26
C TYR A 189 22.04 -11.03 -18.32
N ALA A 190 20.83 -11.10 -18.88
CA ALA A 190 20.54 -12.01 -19.98
C ALA A 190 21.43 -11.72 -21.20
N GLU A 191 21.62 -10.45 -21.59
CA GLU A 191 22.49 -10.06 -22.69
C GLU A 191 23.95 -10.48 -22.42
N LEU A 192 24.44 -10.30 -21.19
CA LEU A 192 25.75 -10.74 -20.77
C LEU A 192 25.94 -12.26 -20.93
N LEU A 193 24.97 -13.04 -20.40
CA LEU A 193 25.00 -14.49 -20.49
C LEU A 193 24.94 -15.00 -21.95
N ASN A 194 24.16 -14.31 -22.80
CA ASN A 194 24.02 -14.68 -24.21
C ASN A 194 25.30 -14.52 -25.03
N ALA A 195 26.30 -13.79 -24.52
CA ALA A 195 27.62 -13.72 -25.13
C ALA A 195 28.42 -15.04 -25.00
N ASP A 196 28.06 -15.91 -24.07
CA ASP A 196 28.62 -17.25 -23.89
C ASP A 196 27.64 -18.30 -24.44
N PRO A 197 28.00 -19.02 -25.51
CA PRO A 197 27.15 -20.07 -26.08
C PRO A 197 26.75 -21.16 -25.09
N ALA A 198 27.56 -21.46 -24.08
CA ALA A 198 27.25 -22.45 -23.05
C ALA A 198 26.11 -21.99 -22.12
N ARG A 199 25.87 -20.68 -22.00
CA ARG A 199 24.86 -20.07 -21.16
C ARG A 199 23.66 -19.49 -21.94
N ALA A 200 23.62 -19.65 -23.26
CA ALA A 200 22.57 -19.09 -24.11
C ALA A 200 21.16 -19.56 -23.71
N ALA A 201 21.01 -20.81 -23.26
CA ALA A 201 19.69 -21.33 -22.79
C ALA A 201 19.23 -20.65 -21.48
N GLU A 202 20.14 -20.37 -20.57
CA GLU A 202 19.88 -19.63 -19.32
C GLU A 202 19.50 -18.17 -19.65
N ALA A 203 20.24 -17.53 -20.53
CA ALA A 203 19.95 -16.19 -21.02
C ALA A 203 18.52 -16.09 -21.62
N ALA A 204 18.19 -17.04 -22.49
CA ALA A 204 16.86 -17.10 -23.11
C ALA A 204 15.75 -17.30 -22.09
N LYS A 205 15.98 -18.10 -21.05
CA LYS A 205 15.02 -18.28 -19.95
C LYS A 205 14.78 -16.97 -19.19
N ILE A 206 15.84 -16.27 -18.77
CA ILE A 206 15.74 -14.99 -18.05
C ILE A 206 15.01 -13.95 -18.91
N ALA A 207 15.36 -13.87 -20.19
CA ALA A 207 14.71 -12.94 -21.12
C ALA A 207 13.21 -13.27 -21.31
N ARG A 208 12.85 -14.57 -21.38
CA ARG A 208 11.45 -15.00 -21.46
C ARG A 208 10.68 -14.67 -20.18
N ASP A 209 11.23 -14.95 -19.01
CA ASP A 209 10.63 -14.63 -17.72
C ASP A 209 10.43 -13.11 -17.60
N ALA A 210 11.43 -12.30 -17.93
CA ALA A 210 11.32 -10.85 -17.96
C ALA A 210 10.26 -10.35 -18.95
N TRP A 211 10.18 -10.95 -20.15
CA TRP A 211 9.17 -10.62 -21.14
C TRP A 211 7.75 -10.92 -20.64
N ARG A 212 7.53 -12.07 -20.05
CA ARG A 212 6.22 -12.54 -19.60
C ARG A 212 5.74 -11.78 -18.37
N ASP A 213 6.60 -11.63 -17.37
CA ASP A 213 6.16 -11.32 -16.01
C ASP A 213 6.54 -9.91 -15.53
N SER A 214 7.46 -9.21 -16.23
CA SER A 214 7.90 -7.88 -15.84
C SER A 214 7.14 -6.76 -16.57
N ASP A 215 6.96 -5.63 -15.86
CA ASP A 215 6.41 -4.41 -16.43
C ASP A 215 7.53 -3.62 -17.13
N LEU A 216 7.71 -3.91 -18.42
CA LEU A 216 8.75 -3.31 -19.23
C LEU A 216 8.30 -1.98 -19.85
N THR A 217 9.18 -0.98 -19.82
CA THR A 217 8.99 0.23 -20.62
C THR A 217 9.16 -0.07 -22.12
N PRO A 218 8.62 0.77 -23.04
CA PRO A 218 8.83 0.55 -24.49
C PRO A 218 10.31 0.47 -24.90
N VAL A 219 11.20 1.16 -24.21
CA VAL A 219 12.65 1.10 -24.45
C VAL A 219 13.20 -0.28 -24.06
N GLN A 220 12.81 -0.79 -22.91
CA GLN A 220 13.19 -2.11 -22.42
C GLN A 220 12.62 -3.23 -23.30
N GLU A 221 11.34 -3.14 -23.72
CA GLU A 221 10.74 -4.06 -24.69
C GLU A 221 11.58 -4.13 -25.98
N LYS A 222 11.90 -2.96 -26.57
CA LYS A 222 12.70 -2.89 -27.79
C LYS A 222 14.10 -3.49 -27.62
N ARG A 223 14.75 -3.22 -26.49
CA ARG A 223 16.09 -3.77 -26.17
C ARG A 223 16.05 -5.30 -26.05
N LEU A 224 15.11 -5.83 -25.27
CA LEU A 224 14.96 -7.28 -25.08
C LEU A 224 14.68 -7.97 -26.41
N LEU A 225 13.76 -7.45 -27.22
CA LEU A 225 13.41 -8.01 -28.53
C LEU A 225 14.57 -7.96 -29.52
N LYS A 226 15.44 -6.95 -29.46
CA LYS A 226 16.62 -6.85 -30.35
C LYS A 226 17.52 -8.06 -30.21
N THR A 227 17.69 -8.57 -28.98
CA THR A 227 18.61 -9.68 -28.70
C THR A 227 17.88 -11.03 -28.66
N PHE A 228 16.66 -11.09 -28.11
CA PHE A 228 15.99 -12.32 -27.75
C PHE A 228 14.70 -12.62 -28.53
N SER A 229 14.39 -11.88 -29.62
CA SER A 229 13.17 -12.15 -30.39
C SER A 229 13.07 -13.59 -30.89
N GLY A 230 14.18 -14.22 -31.24
CA GLY A 230 14.23 -15.63 -31.68
C GLY A 230 14.04 -16.66 -30.56
N ALA A 231 14.17 -16.24 -29.28
CA ALA A 231 13.95 -17.10 -28.13
C ALA A 231 12.52 -17.02 -27.56
N LEU A 232 11.72 -16.08 -28.07
CA LEU A 232 10.32 -15.88 -27.67
C LEU A 232 9.39 -16.52 -28.68
N THR A 233 8.38 -17.25 -28.18
CA THR A 233 7.34 -17.91 -28.98
C THR A 233 6.10 -17.02 -29.10
N ALA A 234 5.22 -17.36 -30.06
CA ALA A 234 3.91 -16.73 -30.14
C ALA A 234 3.11 -16.86 -28.85
N ALA A 235 3.24 -17.99 -28.14
CA ALA A 235 2.60 -18.19 -26.84
C ALA A 235 3.13 -17.23 -25.76
N ASP A 236 4.43 -16.90 -25.76
CA ASP A 236 4.99 -15.92 -24.83
C ASP A 236 4.45 -14.51 -25.09
N HIS A 237 4.26 -14.16 -26.35
CA HIS A 237 3.68 -12.89 -26.74
C HIS A 237 2.19 -12.79 -26.39
N ILE A 238 1.40 -13.87 -26.61
CA ILE A 238 -0.01 -13.95 -26.20
C ILE A 238 -0.11 -13.80 -24.68
N TYR A 239 0.65 -14.60 -23.91
CA TYR A 239 0.64 -14.53 -22.45
C TYR A 239 0.92 -13.10 -21.94
N ARG A 240 1.94 -12.42 -22.52
CA ARG A 240 2.22 -11.03 -22.18
C ARG A 240 1.06 -10.10 -22.54
N ALA A 241 0.46 -10.28 -23.72
CA ALA A 241 -0.67 -9.47 -24.17
C ALA A 241 -1.87 -9.63 -23.23
N ASP A 242 -2.18 -10.86 -22.82
CA ASP A 242 -3.27 -11.17 -21.89
C ASP A 242 -3.01 -10.54 -20.52
N ARG A 243 -1.81 -10.73 -19.93
CA ARG A 243 -1.45 -10.13 -18.66
C ARG A 243 -1.57 -8.61 -18.66
N LEU A 244 -1.10 -7.97 -19.75
CA LEU A 244 -1.17 -6.52 -19.90
C LEU A 244 -2.59 -6.03 -20.13
N MET A 245 -3.43 -6.83 -20.84
CA MET A 245 -4.85 -6.53 -21.03
C MET A 245 -5.62 -6.56 -19.71
N LEU A 246 -5.42 -7.59 -18.89
CA LEU A 246 -6.06 -7.70 -17.58
C LEU A 246 -5.66 -6.55 -16.64
N ARG A 247 -4.45 -6.00 -16.81
CA ARG A 247 -3.96 -4.81 -16.10
C ARG A 247 -4.28 -3.47 -16.77
N GLU A 248 -5.15 -3.48 -17.78
CA GLU A 248 -5.60 -2.30 -18.52
C GLU A 248 -4.49 -1.52 -19.24
N GLN A 249 -3.35 -2.17 -19.46
CA GLN A 249 -2.22 -1.62 -20.23
C GLN A 249 -2.40 -1.87 -21.74
N SER A 250 -3.53 -1.41 -22.29
CA SER A 250 -3.99 -1.74 -23.65
C SER A 250 -2.95 -1.46 -24.74
N SER A 251 -2.19 -0.36 -24.65
CA SER A 251 -1.17 -0.03 -25.65
C SER A 251 0.00 -1.03 -25.66
N ALA A 252 0.42 -1.51 -24.51
CA ALA A 252 1.49 -2.51 -24.39
C ALA A 252 0.96 -3.89 -24.79
N ALA A 253 -0.27 -4.24 -24.45
CA ALA A 253 -0.93 -5.46 -24.87
C ALA A 253 -1.04 -5.53 -26.41
N ALA A 254 -1.42 -4.42 -27.08
CA ALA A 254 -1.47 -4.34 -28.54
C ALA A 254 -0.10 -4.62 -29.18
N ARG A 255 0.98 -4.08 -28.63
CA ARG A 255 2.35 -4.33 -29.13
C ARG A 255 2.73 -5.79 -29.02
N ALA A 256 2.45 -6.42 -27.86
CA ALA A 256 2.72 -7.83 -27.64
C ALA A 256 1.91 -8.74 -28.59
N ALA A 257 0.60 -8.49 -28.74
CA ALA A 257 -0.26 -9.23 -29.65
C ALA A 257 0.19 -9.13 -31.13
N ALA A 258 0.73 -7.96 -31.53
CA ALA A 258 1.23 -7.78 -32.90
C ALA A 258 2.41 -8.71 -33.21
N LEU A 259 3.23 -9.05 -32.22
CA LEU A 259 4.37 -9.97 -32.37
C LEU A 259 3.93 -11.45 -32.47
N ALA A 260 2.76 -11.79 -31.94
CA ALA A 260 2.23 -13.16 -32.00
C ALA A 260 1.45 -13.49 -33.28
N GLY A 261 1.25 -12.52 -34.17
CA GLY A 261 0.64 -12.73 -35.49
C GLY A 261 -0.85 -12.29 -35.58
N LYS A 262 -1.47 -12.57 -36.71
CA LYS A 262 -2.82 -12.05 -37.04
C LYS A 262 -3.91 -12.57 -36.12
N ASP A 263 -3.86 -13.84 -35.75
CA ASP A 263 -4.85 -14.47 -34.86
C ASP A 263 -4.80 -13.87 -33.46
N ALA A 264 -3.61 -13.65 -32.91
CA ALA A 264 -3.43 -12.97 -31.62
C ALA A 264 -3.90 -11.51 -31.67
N GLN A 265 -3.71 -10.81 -32.79
CA GLN A 265 -4.27 -9.46 -32.96
C GLN A 265 -5.79 -9.46 -33.01
N ALA A 266 -6.42 -10.48 -33.60
CA ALA A 266 -7.87 -10.63 -33.63
C ALA A 266 -8.41 -10.96 -32.22
N LEU A 267 -7.73 -11.85 -31.45
CA LEU A 267 -8.02 -12.13 -30.05
C LEU A 267 -7.93 -10.84 -29.23
N TYR A 268 -6.82 -10.11 -29.32
CA TYR A 268 -6.64 -8.86 -28.60
C TYR A 268 -7.75 -7.85 -28.86
N ARG A 269 -8.20 -7.69 -30.13
CA ARG A 269 -9.31 -6.77 -30.45
C ARG A 269 -10.61 -7.20 -29.78
N ALA A 270 -10.90 -8.50 -29.75
CA ALA A 270 -12.07 -9.04 -29.06
C ALA A 270 -11.99 -8.81 -27.55
N GLN A 271 -10.82 -9.03 -26.96
CA GLN A 271 -10.54 -8.75 -25.55
C GLN A 271 -10.70 -7.24 -25.23
N ALA A 272 -10.17 -6.36 -26.07
CA ALA A 272 -10.28 -4.91 -25.90
C ALA A 272 -11.72 -4.40 -26.02
N ASP A 273 -12.53 -5.02 -26.86
CA ASP A 273 -13.96 -4.69 -26.97
C ASP A 273 -14.74 -5.17 -25.74
N LEU A 274 -14.45 -6.37 -25.22
CA LEU A 274 -15.04 -6.89 -23.97
C LEU A 274 -14.66 -6.04 -22.76
N ALA A 275 -13.41 -5.61 -22.68
CA ALA A 275 -12.94 -4.70 -21.63
C ALA A 275 -13.67 -3.34 -21.62
N LYS A 276 -14.32 -2.99 -22.73
CA LYS A 276 -15.18 -1.81 -22.87
C LYS A 276 -16.69 -2.16 -22.81
N ASP A 277 -17.01 -3.27 -22.16
CA ASP A 277 -18.37 -3.76 -21.95
C ASP A 277 -19.13 -4.12 -23.25
N ALA A 278 -18.43 -4.46 -24.35
CA ALA A 278 -19.10 -5.03 -25.51
C ALA A 278 -19.68 -6.41 -25.17
N SER A 279 -20.89 -6.70 -25.66
CA SER A 279 -21.49 -8.01 -25.41
C SER A 279 -20.77 -9.15 -26.16
N TRP A 280 -20.72 -10.33 -25.53
CA TRP A 280 -20.12 -11.53 -26.12
C TRP A 280 -20.66 -11.84 -27.56
N ALA A 281 -21.95 -11.64 -27.77
CA ALA A 281 -22.57 -11.86 -29.09
C ALA A 281 -21.93 -11.03 -30.19
N LYS A 282 -21.45 -9.80 -29.88
CA LYS A 282 -20.82 -8.92 -30.87
C LYS A 282 -19.37 -9.32 -31.18
N VAL A 283 -18.69 -9.95 -30.28
CA VAL A 283 -17.24 -10.22 -30.42
C VAL A 283 -16.91 -11.67 -30.75
N SER A 284 -17.74 -12.63 -30.34
CA SER A 284 -17.48 -14.07 -30.45
C SER A 284 -17.15 -14.55 -31.86
N GLY A 285 -17.83 -14.01 -32.90
CA GLY A 285 -17.59 -14.36 -34.27
C GLY A 285 -16.27 -13.90 -34.88
N ARG A 286 -15.57 -12.97 -34.18
CA ARG A 286 -14.27 -12.42 -34.59
C ARG A 286 -13.09 -13.14 -33.98
N VAL A 287 -13.34 -14.00 -32.99
CA VAL A 287 -12.28 -14.75 -32.31
C VAL A 287 -11.90 -15.96 -33.17
N PRO A 288 -10.59 -16.14 -33.46
CA PRO A 288 -10.12 -17.33 -34.17
C PRO A 288 -10.47 -18.61 -33.42
N ALA A 289 -10.86 -19.67 -34.15
CA ALA A 289 -11.31 -20.93 -33.54
C ALA A 289 -10.25 -21.53 -32.59
N SER A 290 -8.96 -21.39 -32.93
CA SER A 290 -7.81 -21.87 -32.15
C SER A 290 -7.60 -21.13 -30.84
N LEU A 291 -8.22 -19.95 -30.63
CA LEU A 291 -8.04 -19.08 -29.47
C LEU A 291 -9.34 -18.82 -28.69
N ARG A 292 -10.41 -19.58 -28.97
CA ARG A 292 -11.70 -19.42 -28.29
C ARG A 292 -11.68 -19.83 -26.81
N ASP A 293 -10.78 -20.75 -26.47
CA ASP A 293 -10.61 -21.25 -25.10
C ASP A 293 -9.53 -20.48 -24.33
N ASP A 294 -9.11 -19.31 -24.86
CA ASP A 294 -8.15 -18.45 -24.19
C ASP A 294 -8.66 -17.99 -22.81
N PRO A 295 -7.89 -18.19 -21.73
CA PRO A 295 -8.35 -17.87 -20.37
C PRO A 295 -8.60 -16.36 -20.17
N ALA A 296 -7.80 -15.48 -20.77
CA ALA A 296 -7.99 -14.04 -20.61
C ALA A 296 -9.24 -13.55 -21.36
N LEU A 297 -9.57 -14.17 -22.50
CA LEU A 297 -10.83 -13.93 -23.19
C LEU A 297 -12.03 -14.35 -22.32
N LEU A 298 -11.95 -15.52 -21.69
CA LEU A 298 -12.99 -15.98 -20.76
C LEU A 298 -13.13 -15.03 -19.56
N TYR A 299 -12.01 -14.58 -18.99
CA TYR A 299 -12.01 -13.60 -17.89
C TYR A 299 -12.75 -12.32 -18.31
N LEU A 300 -12.41 -11.74 -19.46
CA LEU A 300 -13.01 -10.49 -19.93
C LEU A 300 -14.50 -10.66 -20.31
N ARG A 301 -14.89 -11.84 -20.78
CA ARG A 301 -16.31 -12.18 -20.94
C ARG A 301 -17.02 -12.19 -19.59
N ILE A 302 -16.47 -12.86 -18.58
CA ILE A 302 -17.03 -12.89 -17.21
C ILE A 302 -17.15 -11.47 -16.65
N HIS A 303 -16.10 -10.67 -16.82
CA HIS A 303 -16.08 -9.27 -16.42
C HIS A 303 -17.20 -8.45 -17.10
N SER A 304 -17.36 -8.59 -18.42
CA SER A 304 -18.41 -7.91 -19.17
C SER A 304 -19.81 -8.35 -18.73
N GLU A 305 -20.05 -9.66 -18.50
CA GLU A 305 -21.34 -10.16 -18.01
C GLU A 305 -21.65 -9.61 -16.60
N ARG A 306 -20.64 -9.56 -15.70
CA ARG A 306 -20.82 -8.95 -14.38
C ARG A 306 -21.12 -7.45 -14.46
N HIS A 307 -20.47 -6.72 -15.35
CA HIS A 307 -20.74 -5.29 -15.56
C HIS A 307 -22.16 -5.05 -16.15
N ALA A 308 -22.62 -5.96 -16.96
CA ALA A 308 -24.00 -5.95 -17.45
C ALA A 308 -25.04 -6.41 -16.43
N GLU A 309 -24.63 -6.68 -15.17
CA GLU A 309 -25.45 -7.25 -14.08
C GLU A 309 -26.04 -8.65 -14.39
N HIS A 310 -25.48 -9.37 -15.35
CA HIS A 310 -25.85 -10.77 -15.65
C HIS A 310 -25.09 -11.72 -14.70
N ILE A 311 -25.36 -11.59 -13.40
CA ILE A 311 -24.57 -12.24 -12.33
C ILE A 311 -24.64 -13.76 -12.41
N ASP A 312 -25.77 -14.33 -12.78
CA ASP A 312 -25.94 -15.78 -12.94
C ASP A 312 -25.04 -16.36 -14.05
N GLU A 313 -24.97 -15.69 -15.20
CA GLU A 313 -24.08 -16.13 -16.29
C GLU A 313 -22.60 -15.92 -15.93
N ALA A 314 -22.26 -14.79 -15.32
CA ALA A 314 -20.91 -14.54 -14.84
C ALA A 314 -20.46 -15.62 -13.82
N ALA A 315 -21.32 -15.98 -12.86
CA ALA A 315 -21.04 -17.00 -11.86
C ALA A 315 -20.88 -18.39 -12.51
N LYS A 316 -21.77 -18.76 -13.44
CA LYS A 316 -21.70 -20.03 -14.18
C LYS A 316 -20.39 -20.15 -14.95
N LEU A 317 -20.01 -19.12 -15.70
CA LEU A 317 -18.75 -19.08 -16.44
C LEU A 317 -17.55 -19.17 -15.50
N MET A 318 -17.57 -18.44 -14.38
CA MET A 318 -16.48 -18.42 -13.42
C MET A 318 -16.31 -19.77 -12.68
N LEU A 319 -17.40 -20.49 -12.41
CA LEU A 319 -17.33 -21.85 -11.82
C LEU A 319 -16.75 -22.87 -12.81
N GLY A 320 -16.88 -22.64 -14.10
CA GLY A 320 -16.26 -23.45 -15.17
C GLY A 320 -14.83 -23.04 -15.53
N ALA A 321 -14.31 -21.92 -14.97
CA ALA A 321 -13.01 -21.40 -15.33
C ALA A 321 -11.85 -22.29 -14.82
N PRO A 322 -10.65 -22.25 -15.46
CA PRO A 322 -9.47 -22.97 -15.01
C PRO A 322 -9.09 -22.61 -13.55
N ARG A 323 -8.63 -23.61 -12.80
CA ARG A 323 -8.16 -23.47 -11.39
C ARG A 323 -6.66 -23.66 -11.24
N ASP A 324 -5.99 -24.06 -12.32
CA ASP A 324 -4.54 -24.18 -12.35
C ASP A 324 -3.92 -22.80 -12.60
N PRO A 325 -3.20 -22.22 -11.62
CA PRO A 325 -2.59 -20.88 -11.77
C PRO A 325 -1.66 -20.79 -12.97
N ALA A 326 -1.00 -21.90 -13.34
CA ALA A 326 -0.07 -21.92 -14.48
C ALA A 326 -0.76 -21.66 -15.83
N LYS A 327 -2.09 -21.83 -15.89
CA LYS A 327 -2.90 -21.57 -17.07
C LYS A 327 -3.49 -20.16 -17.11
N LEU A 328 -3.27 -19.37 -16.08
CA LEU A 328 -3.88 -18.05 -15.92
C LEU A 328 -2.83 -16.95 -16.09
N ALA A 329 -3.11 -15.96 -16.90
CA ALA A 329 -2.19 -14.84 -17.15
C ALA A 329 -2.05 -13.89 -15.94
N SER A 330 -2.93 -13.91 -14.98
CA SER A 330 -2.88 -13.10 -13.76
C SER A 330 -3.79 -13.71 -12.70
N PRO A 331 -3.36 -14.78 -12.00
CA PRO A 331 -4.24 -15.55 -11.10
C PRO A 331 -4.91 -14.72 -10.00
N ASP A 332 -4.25 -13.67 -9.51
CA ASP A 332 -4.79 -12.81 -8.47
C ASP A 332 -5.90 -11.87 -8.97
N ASP A 333 -5.87 -11.49 -10.27
CA ASP A 333 -6.98 -10.75 -10.87
C ASP A 333 -8.24 -11.64 -10.98
N TRP A 334 -8.04 -12.93 -11.27
CA TRP A 334 -9.13 -13.92 -11.23
C TRP A 334 -9.75 -14.05 -9.84
N TRP A 335 -8.94 -13.99 -8.78
CA TRP A 335 -9.46 -13.94 -7.43
C TRP A 335 -10.30 -12.69 -7.19
N THR A 336 -9.83 -11.54 -7.65
CA THR A 336 -10.56 -10.27 -7.52
C THR A 336 -11.94 -10.37 -8.17
N GLU A 337 -12.03 -10.91 -9.38
CA GLU A 337 -13.28 -11.09 -10.09
C GLU A 337 -14.21 -12.12 -9.41
N ARG A 338 -13.67 -13.26 -8.94
CA ARG A 338 -14.41 -14.27 -8.14
C ARG A 338 -15.04 -13.64 -6.90
N ARG A 339 -14.28 -12.84 -6.17
CA ARG A 339 -14.74 -12.15 -4.98
C ARG A 339 -15.90 -11.18 -5.28
N LEU A 340 -15.79 -10.42 -6.36
CA LEU A 340 -16.82 -9.47 -6.77
C LEU A 340 -18.14 -10.18 -7.10
N ILE A 341 -18.09 -11.26 -7.85
CA ILE A 341 -19.28 -12.07 -8.19
C ILE A 341 -19.84 -12.73 -6.93
N ALA A 342 -18.98 -13.32 -6.07
CA ALA A 342 -19.41 -13.96 -4.83
C ALA A 342 -20.17 -12.98 -3.92
N ARG A 343 -19.72 -11.73 -3.81
CA ARG A 343 -20.41 -10.70 -3.02
C ARG A 343 -21.79 -10.35 -3.60
N LYS A 344 -21.90 -10.27 -4.94
CA LYS A 344 -23.19 -10.07 -5.60
C LYS A 344 -24.15 -11.24 -5.35
N LEU A 345 -23.64 -12.46 -5.38
CA LEU A 345 -24.45 -13.66 -5.05
C LEU A 345 -24.90 -13.65 -3.57
N LEU A 346 -24.03 -13.22 -2.64
CA LEU A 346 -24.43 -13.06 -1.23
C LEU A 346 -25.54 -12.02 -1.07
N ASP A 347 -25.48 -10.92 -1.80
CA ASP A 347 -26.53 -9.89 -1.77
C ASP A 347 -27.84 -10.40 -2.37
N ALA A 348 -27.77 -11.36 -3.34
CA ALA A 348 -28.92 -12.06 -3.90
C ALA A 348 -29.40 -13.26 -3.03
N GLY A 349 -28.74 -13.56 -1.92
CA GLY A 349 -29.09 -14.67 -1.01
C GLY A 349 -28.51 -16.03 -1.40
N ASP A 350 -27.67 -16.11 -2.45
CA ASP A 350 -27.08 -17.37 -2.91
C ASP A 350 -25.69 -17.60 -2.29
N ALA A 351 -25.69 -17.92 -1.00
CA ALA A 351 -24.47 -18.17 -0.26
C ALA A 351 -23.72 -19.44 -0.74
N GLN A 352 -24.43 -20.42 -1.28
CA GLN A 352 -23.82 -21.68 -1.72
C GLN A 352 -22.91 -21.45 -2.94
N ARG A 353 -23.39 -20.75 -3.98
CA ARG A 353 -22.55 -20.43 -5.13
C ARG A 353 -21.45 -19.43 -4.77
N ALA A 354 -21.75 -18.46 -3.90
CA ALA A 354 -20.77 -17.51 -3.39
C ALA A 354 -19.59 -18.22 -2.69
N TYR A 355 -19.89 -19.17 -1.81
CA TYR A 355 -18.87 -19.99 -1.15
C TYR A 355 -18.00 -20.76 -2.18
N ARG A 356 -18.64 -21.46 -3.12
CA ARG A 356 -17.91 -22.22 -4.13
C ARG A 356 -16.97 -21.35 -4.96
N LEU A 357 -17.40 -20.17 -5.36
CA LEU A 357 -16.54 -19.23 -6.08
C LEU A 357 -15.29 -18.85 -5.30
N CYS A 358 -15.42 -18.63 -3.99
CA CYS A 358 -14.29 -18.29 -3.13
C CYS A 358 -13.40 -19.52 -2.85
N ALA A 359 -14.00 -20.66 -2.46
CA ALA A 359 -13.26 -21.86 -2.09
C ALA A 359 -12.49 -22.50 -3.25
N GLU A 360 -12.97 -22.29 -4.48
CA GLU A 360 -12.37 -22.83 -5.72
C GLU A 360 -11.43 -21.78 -6.38
N HIS A 361 -10.73 -20.96 -5.58
CA HIS A 361 -9.83 -19.92 -6.09
C HIS A 361 -8.52 -20.50 -6.67
N ALA A 362 -7.83 -19.68 -7.47
CA ALA A 362 -6.50 -19.95 -8.01
C ALA A 362 -5.46 -18.88 -7.60
N ALA A 363 -5.71 -18.18 -6.49
CA ALA A 363 -4.84 -17.10 -6.00
C ALA A 363 -3.43 -17.62 -5.66
N VAL A 364 -2.41 -16.84 -6.00
CA VAL A 364 -1.00 -17.22 -5.82
C VAL A 364 -0.25 -16.31 -4.85
N SER A 365 -0.52 -14.99 -4.83
CA SER A 365 0.09 -14.13 -3.84
C SER A 365 -0.44 -14.42 -2.44
N THR A 366 0.41 -14.22 -1.45
CA THR A 366 0.03 -14.39 -0.04
C THR A 366 -1.21 -13.56 0.31
N GLU A 367 -1.28 -12.34 -0.16
CA GLU A 367 -2.38 -11.42 0.07
C GLU A 367 -3.69 -11.91 -0.54
N ALA A 368 -3.66 -12.37 -1.78
CA ALA A 368 -4.84 -12.92 -2.46
C ALA A 368 -5.32 -14.23 -1.82
N GLN A 369 -4.39 -15.11 -1.41
CA GLN A 369 -4.72 -16.34 -0.70
C GLN A 369 -5.36 -16.06 0.67
N ILE A 370 -4.82 -15.10 1.44
CA ILE A 370 -5.38 -14.65 2.72
C ILE A 370 -6.83 -14.17 2.53
N GLU A 371 -7.09 -13.36 1.51
CA GLU A 371 -8.43 -12.87 1.22
C GLU A 371 -9.38 -13.97 0.75
N ALA A 372 -8.90 -14.92 -0.05
CA ALA A 372 -9.70 -16.03 -0.56
C ALA A 372 -10.11 -16.99 0.56
N GLU A 373 -9.18 -17.41 1.39
CA GLU A 373 -9.47 -18.28 2.53
C GLU A 373 -10.35 -17.59 3.58
N PHE A 374 -10.12 -16.29 3.81
CA PHE A 374 -11.00 -15.53 4.68
C PHE A 374 -12.45 -15.50 4.17
N HIS A 375 -12.67 -15.14 2.90
CA HIS A 375 -14.03 -15.08 2.34
C HIS A 375 -14.72 -16.44 2.34
N SER A 376 -13.98 -17.51 2.03
CA SER A 376 -14.50 -18.88 2.06
C SER A 376 -14.94 -19.27 3.47
N GLY A 377 -14.09 -19.07 4.46
CA GLY A 377 -14.41 -19.36 5.86
C GLY A 377 -15.55 -18.48 6.41
N TRP A 378 -15.54 -17.18 6.10
CA TRP A 378 -16.58 -16.24 6.53
C TRP A 378 -17.96 -16.59 5.94
N ILE A 379 -18.02 -16.89 4.63
CA ILE A 379 -19.27 -17.28 3.98
C ILE A 379 -19.78 -18.61 4.57
N ALA A 380 -18.92 -19.59 4.74
CA ALA A 380 -19.28 -20.87 5.35
C ALA A 380 -19.83 -20.69 6.76
N LEU A 381 -19.15 -19.90 7.61
CA LEU A 381 -19.54 -19.69 9.00
C LEU A 381 -20.83 -18.87 9.13
N ARG A 382 -20.93 -17.75 8.38
CA ARG A 382 -21.94 -16.72 8.65
C ARG A 382 -23.18 -16.79 7.76
N PHE A 383 -23.07 -17.38 6.57
CA PHE A 383 -24.16 -17.44 5.60
C PHE A 383 -24.65 -18.87 5.33
N LEU A 384 -23.76 -19.86 5.42
CA LEU A 384 -24.14 -21.26 5.35
C LEU A 384 -24.42 -21.87 6.73
N ASN A 385 -24.07 -21.19 7.82
CA ASN A 385 -24.14 -21.68 9.19
C ASN A 385 -23.43 -23.03 9.38
N ASP A 386 -22.32 -23.23 8.65
CA ASP A 386 -21.50 -24.44 8.70
C ASP A 386 -20.11 -24.13 9.26
N PRO A 387 -19.95 -24.16 10.60
CA PRO A 387 -18.65 -23.90 11.21
C PRO A 387 -17.63 -25.03 10.99
N ALA A 388 -18.07 -26.24 10.64
CA ALA A 388 -17.18 -27.36 10.31
C ALA A 388 -16.55 -27.13 8.93
N LEU A 389 -17.34 -26.63 7.98
CA LEU A 389 -16.87 -26.23 6.65
C LEU A 389 -15.93 -25.00 6.72
N ALA A 390 -16.20 -24.07 7.66
CA ALA A 390 -15.43 -22.83 7.81
C ALA A 390 -14.03 -23.05 8.42
N ALA A 391 -13.90 -23.95 9.39
CA ALA A 391 -12.68 -24.13 10.18
C ALA A 391 -11.43 -24.41 9.33
N PRO A 392 -11.41 -25.32 8.34
CA PRO A 392 -10.24 -25.58 7.51
C PRO A 392 -9.73 -24.34 6.76
N HIS A 393 -10.63 -23.44 6.34
CA HIS A 393 -10.26 -22.19 5.67
C HIS A 393 -9.53 -21.23 6.62
N PHE A 394 -10.02 -21.08 7.86
CA PHE A 394 -9.34 -20.24 8.85
C PHE A 394 -8.02 -20.87 9.32
N ASP A 395 -7.91 -22.21 9.34
CA ASP A 395 -6.66 -22.89 9.65
C ASP A 395 -5.62 -22.68 8.54
N LYS A 396 -6.03 -22.74 7.27
CA LYS A 396 -5.17 -22.44 6.13
C LYS A 396 -4.76 -20.96 6.13
N LEU A 397 -5.71 -20.06 6.40
CA LEU A 397 -5.42 -18.64 6.58
C LEU A 397 -4.34 -18.42 7.66
N ALA A 398 -4.46 -19.10 8.82
CA ALA A 398 -3.48 -18.99 9.91
C ALA A 398 -2.09 -19.55 9.54
N GLN A 399 -2.03 -20.54 8.66
CA GLN A 399 -0.75 -21.10 8.17
C GLN A 399 0.00 -20.14 7.26
N ILE A 400 -0.70 -19.34 6.47
CA ILE A 400 -0.09 -18.40 5.51
C ILE A 400 0.10 -16.99 6.07
N ALA A 401 -0.68 -16.58 7.08
CA ALA A 401 -0.60 -15.29 7.72
C ALA A 401 0.76 -15.05 8.40
N ARG A 402 1.38 -13.88 8.15
CA ARG A 402 2.67 -13.49 8.76
C ARG A 402 2.62 -12.11 9.37
N LYS A 403 1.82 -11.21 8.84
CA LYS A 403 1.70 -9.82 9.31
C LYS A 403 0.69 -9.74 10.46
N PRO A 404 0.87 -8.83 11.44
CA PRO A 404 -0.02 -8.70 12.61
C PRO A 404 -1.52 -8.70 12.27
N HIS A 405 -1.93 -7.92 11.27
CA HIS A 405 -3.33 -7.84 10.85
C HIS A 405 -3.90 -9.17 10.32
N SER A 406 -3.13 -9.91 9.53
CA SER A 406 -3.58 -11.22 9.02
C SER A 406 -3.53 -12.31 10.09
N VAL A 407 -2.53 -12.26 10.99
CA VAL A 407 -2.41 -13.18 12.13
C VAL A 407 -3.59 -13.01 13.08
N SER A 408 -3.89 -11.78 13.48
CA SER A 408 -5.02 -11.49 14.38
C SER A 408 -6.37 -11.83 13.74
N ARG A 409 -6.56 -11.53 12.45
CA ARG A 409 -7.77 -11.87 11.70
C ARG A 409 -7.99 -13.39 11.67
N ALA A 410 -6.96 -14.16 11.30
CA ALA A 410 -7.03 -15.60 11.26
C ALA A 410 -7.39 -16.19 12.63
N ALA A 411 -6.68 -15.78 13.67
CA ALA A 411 -6.91 -16.28 15.02
C ALA A 411 -8.28 -15.89 15.56
N TYR A 412 -8.74 -14.65 15.35
CA TYR A 412 -10.08 -14.22 15.75
C TYR A 412 -11.18 -15.07 15.09
N TRP A 413 -11.10 -15.29 13.79
CA TRP A 413 -12.12 -16.08 13.08
C TRP A 413 -12.03 -17.59 13.35
N GLN A 414 -10.84 -18.12 13.68
CA GLN A 414 -10.72 -19.47 14.28
C GLN A 414 -11.48 -19.55 15.61
N GLY A 415 -11.34 -18.53 16.46
CA GLY A 415 -12.10 -18.41 17.72
C GLY A 415 -13.61 -18.37 17.46
N ARG A 416 -14.09 -17.58 16.49
CA ARG A 416 -15.52 -17.52 16.11
C ARG A 416 -16.05 -18.88 15.60
N ALA A 417 -15.23 -19.60 14.82
CA ALA A 417 -15.60 -20.95 14.35
C ALA A 417 -15.59 -21.98 15.49
N ALA A 418 -14.65 -21.88 16.42
CA ALA A 418 -14.61 -22.74 17.61
C ALA A 418 -15.84 -22.51 18.51
N GLU A 419 -16.19 -21.24 18.81
CA GLU A 419 -17.42 -20.90 19.54
C GLU A 419 -18.68 -21.52 18.90
N ALA A 420 -18.82 -21.38 17.58
CA ALA A 420 -19.96 -21.93 16.84
C ALA A 420 -20.03 -23.46 16.87
N ARG A 421 -18.88 -24.13 17.11
CA ARG A 421 -18.78 -25.59 17.28
C ARG A 421 -18.90 -26.04 18.73
N GLY A 422 -19.07 -25.14 19.69
CA GLY A 422 -19.06 -25.46 21.12
C GLY A 422 -17.70 -25.87 21.67
N LEU A 423 -16.59 -25.47 20.99
CA LEU A 423 -15.22 -25.75 21.39
C LEU A 423 -14.62 -24.57 22.17
N ASP A 424 -13.52 -24.82 22.89
CA ASP A 424 -12.80 -23.75 23.58
C ASP A 424 -12.17 -22.77 22.57
N ALA A 425 -12.67 -21.53 22.58
CA ALA A 425 -12.20 -20.46 21.70
C ALA A 425 -11.09 -19.60 22.32
N LYS A 426 -10.85 -19.71 23.65
CA LYS A 426 -9.89 -18.84 24.37
C LYS A 426 -8.48 -18.88 23.80
N PRO A 427 -7.89 -20.03 23.43
CA PRO A 427 -6.51 -20.04 22.87
C PRO A 427 -6.40 -19.25 21.57
N PHE A 428 -7.44 -19.27 20.74
CA PHE A 428 -7.47 -18.52 19.48
C PHE A 428 -7.58 -17.02 19.74
N TYR A 429 -8.49 -16.60 20.62
CA TYR A 429 -8.61 -15.19 20.99
C TYR A 429 -7.36 -14.68 21.69
N ALA A 430 -6.72 -15.46 22.57
CA ALA A 430 -5.45 -15.08 23.21
C ALA A 430 -4.35 -14.82 22.17
N ARG A 431 -4.25 -15.67 21.14
CA ARG A 431 -3.32 -15.45 20.04
C ARG A 431 -3.62 -14.18 19.24
N ALA A 432 -4.89 -13.91 18.92
CA ALA A 432 -5.28 -12.68 18.24
C ALA A 432 -5.01 -11.44 19.10
N ALA A 433 -5.27 -11.50 20.39
CA ALA A 433 -5.13 -10.42 21.37
C ALA A 433 -3.68 -9.93 21.55
N ASN A 434 -2.68 -10.74 21.17
CA ASN A 434 -1.28 -10.33 21.16
C ASN A 434 -0.99 -9.19 20.17
N GLU A 435 -1.78 -9.07 19.11
CA GLU A 435 -1.65 -8.02 18.09
C GLU A 435 -2.53 -6.81 18.46
N THR A 436 -2.16 -6.13 19.53
CA THR A 436 -2.97 -5.07 20.18
C THR A 436 -3.27 -3.87 19.30
N GLU A 437 -2.45 -3.61 18.28
CA GLU A 437 -2.60 -2.52 17.33
C GLU A 437 -3.56 -2.82 16.18
N THR A 438 -4.15 -4.02 16.14
CA THR A 438 -5.01 -4.46 15.05
C THR A 438 -6.48 -4.56 15.45
N PHE A 439 -7.39 -4.33 14.50
CA PHE A 439 -8.83 -4.42 14.70
C PHE A 439 -9.26 -5.76 15.32
N TYR A 440 -8.80 -6.87 14.75
CA TYR A 440 -9.16 -8.20 15.26
C TYR A 440 -8.45 -8.56 16.57
N GLY A 441 -7.26 -8.00 16.81
CA GLY A 441 -6.59 -8.12 18.11
C GLY A 441 -7.38 -7.44 19.22
N GLN A 442 -7.87 -6.23 18.97
CA GLN A 442 -8.71 -5.47 19.92
C GLN A 442 -10.07 -6.14 20.12
N LEU A 443 -10.70 -6.70 19.07
CA LEU A 443 -11.89 -7.53 19.20
C LEU A 443 -11.67 -8.76 20.08
N ALA A 444 -10.54 -9.45 19.91
CA ALA A 444 -10.19 -10.61 20.70
C ALA A 444 -9.96 -10.24 22.17
N ARG A 445 -9.30 -9.12 22.46
CA ARG A 445 -9.17 -8.58 23.82
C ARG A 445 -10.52 -8.34 24.46
N ALA A 446 -11.45 -7.70 23.74
CA ALA A 446 -12.82 -7.49 24.22
C ALA A 446 -13.54 -8.82 24.50
N LYS A 447 -13.33 -9.85 23.70
CA LYS A 447 -13.86 -11.21 23.93
C LYS A 447 -13.30 -11.88 25.19
N LEU A 448 -12.05 -11.57 25.55
CA LEU A 448 -11.40 -12.09 26.75
C LEU A 448 -11.69 -11.25 28.01
N GLY A 449 -12.25 -10.05 27.86
CA GLY A 449 -12.45 -9.09 28.95
C GLY A 449 -11.18 -8.31 29.30
N ASP A 450 -10.18 -8.28 28.42
CA ASP A 450 -8.88 -7.62 28.60
C ASP A 450 -8.88 -6.17 28.08
N GLU A 451 -9.89 -5.40 28.40
CA GLU A 451 -9.95 -3.97 28.05
C GLU A 451 -9.45 -3.08 29.19
N PRO A 452 -8.87 -1.91 28.94
CA PRO A 452 -8.60 -1.22 27.66
C PRO A 452 -7.35 -1.74 26.92
N VAL A 453 -7.11 -1.19 25.73
CA VAL A 453 -5.88 -1.45 24.96
C VAL A 453 -4.65 -0.99 25.75
N VAL A 454 -3.69 -1.87 25.93
CA VAL A 454 -2.40 -1.59 26.57
C VAL A 454 -1.33 -1.49 25.48
N LEU A 455 -0.61 -0.36 25.47
CA LEU A 455 0.50 -0.16 24.56
C LEU A 455 1.66 -1.09 24.92
N ARG A 456 2.34 -1.62 23.92
CA ARG A 456 3.52 -2.44 24.13
C ARG A 456 4.70 -1.57 24.55
N PRO A 457 5.47 -1.95 25.59
CA PRO A 457 6.67 -1.22 25.96
C PRO A 457 7.72 -1.35 24.85
N ALA A 458 8.29 -0.22 24.42
CA ALA A 458 9.43 -0.24 23.52
C ALA A 458 10.67 -0.80 24.25
N ALA A 459 11.57 -1.43 23.50
CA ALA A 459 12.87 -1.83 24.01
C ALA A 459 13.69 -0.61 24.47
N ALA A 460 14.61 -0.81 25.41
CA ALA A 460 15.60 0.20 25.70
C ALA A 460 16.46 0.45 24.44
N PRO A 461 16.70 1.71 24.05
CA PRO A 461 17.47 2.01 22.86
C PRO A 461 18.94 1.66 23.03
N ALA A 462 19.58 1.19 21.98
CA ALA A 462 21.04 1.08 21.92
C ALA A 462 21.69 2.48 22.05
N GLU A 463 22.81 2.55 22.74
CA GLU A 463 23.51 3.81 23.04
C GLU A 463 24.98 3.77 22.55
N GLY A 464 25.55 4.93 22.29
CA GLY A 464 26.94 5.09 21.88
C GLY A 464 27.33 4.22 20.70
N ASP A 465 28.47 3.53 20.81
CA ASP A 465 29.02 2.67 19.75
C ASP A 465 28.28 1.32 19.62
N ALA A 466 27.39 0.97 20.54
CA ALA A 466 26.52 -0.20 20.37
C ALA A 466 25.41 0.03 19.33
N ARG A 467 25.20 1.26 18.87
CA ARG A 467 24.27 1.57 17.77
C ARG A 467 24.84 1.10 16.43
N ALA A 468 23.98 0.57 15.59
CA ALA A 468 24.34 0.22 14.22
C ALA A 468 24.85 1.43 13.43
N ASP A 469 25.83 1.24 12.57
CA ASP A 469 26.44 2.34 11.80
C ASP A 469 25.41 3.10 10.94
N SER A 470 24.38 2.43 10.42
CA SER A 470 23.28 3.09 9.73
C SER A 470 22.48 4.03 10.64
N VAL A 471 22.27 3.68 11.92
CA VAL A 471 21.59 4.52 12.91
C VAL A 471 22.48 5.71 13.31
N ARG A 472 23.77 5.48 13.55
CA ARG A 472 24.76 6.55 13.83
C ARG A 472 24.86 7.52 12.67
N SER A 473 24.78 7.00 11.43
CA SER A 473 24.82 7.81 10.20
C SER A 473 23.55 8.65 10.01
N VAL A 474 22.37 8.17 10.43
CA VAL A 474 21.15 9.00 10.46
C VAL A 474 21.34 10.21 11.37
N GLU A 475 21.85 10.00 12.58
CA GLU A 475 22.13 11.08 13.53
C GLU A 475 23.12 12.09 12.97
N LEU A 476 24.22 11.59 12.39
CA LEU A 476 25.24 12.42 11.76
C LEU A 476 24.69 13.28 10.62
N LEU A 477 23.90 12.69 9.73
CA LEU A 477 23.29 13.40 8.60
C LEU A 477 22.31 14.50 9.09
N PHE A 478 21.56 14.25 10.17
CA PHE A 478 20.71 15.30 10.78
C PHE A 478 21.59 16.42 11.36
N ALA A 479 22.67 16.10 12.08
CA ALA A 479 23.58 17.08 12.65
C ALA A 479 24.29 17.92 11.55
N LEU A 480 24.59 17.33 10.40
CA LEU A 480 25.15 18.03 9.23
C LEU A 480 24.09 18.82 8.44
N GLY A 481 22.85 18.91 8.91
CA GLY A 481 21.77 19.60 8.19
C GLY A 481 21.27 18.90 6.91
N GLN A 482 21.74 17.65 6.65
CA GLN A 482 21.36 16.86 5.48
C GLN A 482 20.02 16.14 5.72
N LYS A 483 18.97 16.92 6.01
CA LYS A 483 17.66 16.41 6.50
C LYS A 483 17.01 15.40 5.54
N ASP A 484 17.07 15.63 4.23
CA ASP A 484 16.47 14.72 3.23
C ASP A 484 17.22 13.37 3.18
N ALA A 485 18.55 13.40 3.21
CA ALA A 485 19.37 12.19 3.24
C ALA A 485 19.17 11.42 4.55
N ALA A 486 19.16 12.11 5.68
CA ALA A 486 18.92 11.53 7.01
C ALA A 486 17.53 10.86 7.06
N ARG A 487 16.48 11.55 6.60
CA ARG A 487 15.12 11.01 6.52
C ARG A 487 15.06 9.76 5.64
N GLN A 488 15.68 9.79 4.47
CA GLN A 488 15.69 8.65 3.56
C GLN A 488 16.40 7.45 4.18
N LEU A 489 17.58 7.65 4.77
CA LEU A 489 18.32 6.58 5.46
C LEU A 489 17.51 6.04 6.65
N ALA A 490 16.86 6.92 7.41
CA ALA A 490 16.03 6.52 8.54
C ALA A 490 14.85 5.61 8.10
N LEU A 491 14.14 5.99 7.03
CA LEU A 491 13.03 5.21 6.49
C LEU A 491 13.48 3.85 5.94
N GLU A 492 14.59 3.84 5.19
CA GLU A 492 15.16 2.60 4.65
C GLU A 492 15.71 1.70 5.78
N SER A 493 16.36 2.28 6.81
CA SER A 493 16.84 1.54 7.99
C SER A 493 15.68 0.96 8.79
N ALA A 494 14.61 1.73 9.00
CA ALA A 494 13.40 1.24 9.66
C ALA A 494 12.78 0.03 8.96
N ALA A 495 12.97 -0.13 7.66
CA ALA A 495 12.47 -1.29 6.90
C ALA A 495 13.31 -2.56 7.07
N VAL A 496 14.56 -2.49 7.53
CA VAL A 496 15.49 -3.64 7.59
C VAL A 496 16.00 -3.98 8.97
N LEU A 497 16.07 -3.02 9.91
CA LEU A 497 16.55 -3.26 11.26
C LEU A 497 15.68 -4.33 11.95
N THR A 498 16.33 -5.38 12.47
CA THR A 498 15.68 -6.51 13.14
C THR A 498 15.82 -6.47 14.67
N ALA A 499 16.85 -5.78 15.19
CA ALA A 499 17.11 -5.66 16.62
C ALA A 499 16.23 -4.56 17.23
N PRO A 500 15.38 -4.88 18.23
CA PRO A 500 14.44 -3.91 18.83
C PRO A 500 15.14 -2.68 19.44
N GLU A 501 16.31 -2.84 20.04
CA GLU A 501 17.11 -1.77 20.64
C GLU A 501 17.65 -0.80 19.59
N GLN A 502 18.01 -1.28 18.40
CA GLN A 502 18.43 -0.45 17.27
C GLN A 502 17.25 0.36 16.70
N MET A 503 16.09 -0.29 16.61
CA MET A 503 14.87 0.38 16.16
C MET A 503 14.41 1.44 17.18
N ALA A 504 14.57 1.19 18.48
CA ALA A 504 14.27 2.15 19.53
C ALA A 504 15.22 3.37 19.48
N ALA A 505 16.51 3.15 19.19
CA ALA A 505 17.48 4.23 18.98
C ALA A 505 17.11 5.07 17.74
N LEU A 506 16.79 4.44 16.63
CA LEU A 506 16.32 5.11 15.40
C LEU A 506 15.02 5.90 15.65
N SER A 507 14.09 5.33 16.44
CA SER A 507 12.83 5.98 16.79
C SER A 507 13.05 7.33 17.47
N ARG A 508 13.95 7.38 18.46
CA ARG A 508 14.30 8.64 19.14
C ARG A 508 14.84 9.70 18.18
N LEU A 509 15.71 9.30 17.25
CA LEU A 509 16.25 10.22 16.24
C LEU A 509 15.16 10.79 15.34
N ILE A 510 14.22 9.95 14.88
CA ILE A 510 13.10 10.37 14.04
C ILE A 510 12.15 11.28 14.82
N GLU A 511 11.78 10.93 16.05
CA GLU A 511 10.87 11.71 16.89
C GLU A 511 11.44 13.10 17.22
N THR A 512 12.77 13.21 17.36
CA THR A 512 13.43 14.47 17.65
C THR A 512 13.65 15.36 16.43
N ASN A 513 13.97 14.76 15.27
CA ASN A 513 14.50 15.49 14.11
C ASN A 513 13.58 15.48 12.88
N SER A 514 12.43 14.80 12.96
CA SER A 514 11.54 14.63 11.79
C SER A 514 10.08 14.94 12.11
N ASP A 515 9.26 14.94 11.06
CA ASP A 515 7.83 15.15 11.14
C ASP A 515 7.05 13.86 11.48
N ALA A 516 5.78 14.02 11.81
CA ALA A 516 4.88 12.91 12.11
C ALA A 516 4.65 11.95 10.92
N ASN A 517 4.77 12.44 9.69
CA ASN A 517 4.67 11.61 8.50
C ASN A 517 5.83 10.61 8.43
N THR A 518 7.05 11.10 8.63
CA THR A 518 8.26 10.25 8.68
C THR A 518 8.18 9.23 9.83
N ALA A 519 7.77 9.70 11.02
CA ALA A 519 7.59 8.83 12.18
C ALA A 519 6.58 7.70 11.89
N LEU A 520 5.44 8.05 11.32
CA LEU A 520 4.40 7.07 10.95
C LEU A 520 4.90 6.05 9.93
N ILE A 521 5.59 6.49 8.86
CA ILE A 521 6.07 5.57 7.81
C ILE A 521 7.09 4.59 8.40
N ALA A 522 8.08 5.09 9.15
CA ALA A 522 9.07 4.26 9.83
C ALA A 522 8.43 3.30 10.85
N GLY A 523 7.49 3.83 11.65
CA GLY A 523 6.75 3.05 12.63
C GLY A 523 5.91 1.93 12.00
N LYS A 524 5.20 2.20 10.90
CA LYS A 524 4.46 1.18 10.15
C LYS A 524 5.40 0.07 9.64
N ALA A 525 6.55 0.43 9.08
CA ALA A 525 7.53 -0.55 8.61
C ALA A 525 8.03 -1.48 9.72
N ALA A 526 8.21 -0.96 10.94
CA ALA A 526 8.59 -1.74 12.11
C ALA A 526 7.43 -2.60 12.66
N LEU A 527 6.22 -2.03 12.77
CA LEU A 527 5.01 -2.76 13.21
C LEU A 527 4.70 -3.96 12.31
N HIS A 528 4.83 -3.82 10.99
CA HIS A 528 4.60 -4.93 10.04
C HIS A 528 5.53 -6.13 10.28
N ARG A 529 6.65 -5.92 10.97
CA ARG A 529 7.57 -6.97 11.40
C ARG A 529 7.36 -7.39 12.86
N GLY A 530 6.29 -6.92 13.50
CA GLY A 530 5.91 -7.27 14.87
C GLY A 530 6.69 -6.52 15.97
N MET A 531 7.44 -5.46 15.63
CA MET A 531 8.20 -4.69 16.63
C MET A 531 7.28 -3.81 17.46
N ALA A 532 7.53 -3.76 18.79
CA ALA A 532 6.81 -2.89 19.72
C ALA A 532 7.35 -1.45 19.65
N ILE A 533 6.80 -0.66 18.73
CA ILE A 533 7.23 0.72 18.47
C ILE A 533 6.01 1.66 18.33
N ASP A 534 5.05 1.46 19.21
CA ASP A 534 3.74 2.12 19.15
C ASP A 534 3.84 3.65 19.23
N SER A 535 4.84 4.21 19.94
CA SER A 535 5.07 5.67 20.02
C SER A 535 5.37 6.26 18.63
N LEU A 536 6.25 5.62 17.88
CA LEU A 536 6.66 6.05 16.55
C LEU A 536 5.53 5.89 15.52
N ALA A 537 4.82 4.75 15.58
CA ALA A 537 3.77 4.43 14.63
C ALA A 537 2.47 5.22 14.82
N PHE A 538 2.29 5.80 16.02
CA PHE A 538 1.11 6.61 16.37
C PHE A 538 1.54 7.97 16.93
N PRO A 539 2.20 8.83 16.15
CA PRO A 539 2.70 10.13 16.63
C PRO A 539 1.57 11.05 17.07
N LEU A 540 1.77 11.82 18.15
CA LEU A 540 0.79 12.74 18.71
C LEU A 540 0.90 14.16 18.14
N ASN A 541 2.04 14.51 17.54
CA ASN A 541 2.34 15.81 16.95
C ASN A 541 1.88 15.96 15.50
N GLY A 542 1.20 14.94 14.92
CA GLY A 542 0.79 14.95 13.53
C GLY A 542 -0.38 15.89 13.19
N VAL A 543 -1.11 16.34 14.21
CA VAL A 543 -2.18 17.34 14.08
C VAL A 543 -1.82 18.55 14.94
N PRO A 544 -1.70 19.75 14.40
CA PRO A 544 -1.41 20.96 15.17
C PRO A 544 -2.55 21.28 16.15
N GLN A 545 -2.30 22.21 17.06
CA GLN A 545 -3.37 22.80 17.87
C GLN A 545 -4.27 23.65 16.97
N TYR A 546 -5.57 23.56 17.20
CA TYR A 546 -6.60 24.33 16.50
C TYR A 546 -7.71 24.74 17.47
N SER A 547 -8.47 25.77 17.14
CA SER A 547 -9.63 26.17 17.93
C SER A 547 -10.76 25.15 17.71
N GLU A 548 -11.15 24.46 18.76
CA GLU A 548 -12.26 23.50 18.70
C GLU A 548 -13.60 24.23 18.49
N LEU A 549 -14.42 23.69 17.60
CA LEU A 549 -15.78 24.15 17.37
C LEU A 549 -16.74 23.28 18.18
N ALA A 550 -17.90 23.84 18.55
CA ALA A 550 -18.90 23.10 19.30
C ALA A 550 -19.31 21.81 18.55
N ASN A 551 -19.40 20.71 19.27
CA ASN A 551 -19.72 19.38 18.74
C ASN A 551 -18.67 18.80 17.77
N SER A 552 -17.45 19.29 17.76
CA SER A 552 -16.34 18.65 17.03
C SER A 552 -16.03 17.26 17.59
N ALA A 553 -15.49 16.39 16.73
CA ALA A 553 -14.94 15.11 17.15
C ALA A 553 -13.74 15.28 18.09
N SER A 554 -13.53 14.32 18.99
CA SER A 554 -12.43 14.35 19.97
C SER A 554 -11.06 14.26 19.31
N ARG A 555 -10.01 14.76 19.98
CA ARG A 555 -8.64 14.73 19.48
C ARG A 555 -8.15 13.31 19.10
N PRO A 556 -8.43 12.23 19.86
CA PRO A 556 -8.09 10.87 19.43
C PRO A 556 -8.70 10.48 18.07
N MET A 557 -9.96 10.88 17.82
CA MET A 557 -10.63 10.62 16.54
C MET A 557 -10.00 11.41 15.39
N VAL A 558 -9.66 12.67 15.63
CA VAL A 558 -9.00 13.51 14.62
C VAL A 558 -7.64 12.96 14.25
N LEU A 559 -6.84 12.51 15.24
CA LEU A 559 -5.56 11.85 15.00
C LEU A 559 -5.73 10.54 14.22
N ALA A 560 -6.74 9.72 14.56
CA ALA A 560 -7.03 8.48 13.86
C ALA A 560 -7.39 8.71 12.37
N ILE A 561 -8.23 9.71 12.11
CA ILE A 561 -8.59 10.11 10.74
C ILE A 561 -7.39 10.68 9.98
N ALA A 562 -6.68 11.67 10.55
CA ALA A 562 -5.53 12.28 9.86
C ALA A 562 -4.41 11.27 9.56
N ARG A 563 -4.20 10.29 10.46
CA ARG A 563 -3.28 9.17 10.23
C ARG A 563 -3.67 8.35 9.00
N GLN A 564 -4.95 8.10 8.81
CA GLN A 564 -5.46 7.28 7.71
C GLN A 564 -5.59 8.07 6.40
N GLU A 565 -6.01 9.32 6.46
CA GLU A 565 -6.31 10.15 5.30
C GLU A 565 -5.05 10.67 4.58
N SER A 566 -4.11 11.19 5.34
CA SER A 566 -2.94 11.88 4.79
C SER A 566 -1.61 11.33 5.30
N ALA A 567 -1.63 10.34 6.19
CA ALA A 567 -0.44 9.96 6.96
C ALA A 567 0.24 11.19 7.61
N PHE A 568 -0.55 12.17 8.08
CA PHE A 568 -0.12 13.46 8.61
C PHE A 568 0.59 14.38 7.62
N ASN A 569 0.44 14.17 6.33
CA ASN A 569 0.94 15.11 5.32
C ASN A 569 -0.03 16.30 5.18
N ALA A 570 0.34 17.45 5.73
CA ALA A 570 -0.49 18.66 5.72
C ALA A 570 -0.74 19.22 4.29
N THR A 571 0.10 18.87 3.32
CA THR A 571 -0.01 19.32 1.93
C THR A 571 -0.59 18.25 1.00
N ALA A 572 -1.10 17.16 1.55
CA ALA A 572 -1.65 16.06 0.76
C ALA A 572 -2.80 16.55 -0.13
N LYS A 573 -2.80 16.06 -1.39
CA LYS A 573 -3.85 16.33 -2.36
C LYS A 573 -4.20 15.03 -3.08
N SER A 574 -5.48 14.63 -3.02
CA SER A 574 -5.94 13.46 -3.75
C SER A 574 -6.29 13.78 -5.21
N GLY A 575 -6.34 12.75 -6.06
CA GLY A 575 -6.83 12.86 -7.43
C GLY A 575 -8.29 13.35 -7.52
N ALA A 576 -9.07 13.18 -6.47
CA ALA A 576 -10.45 13.62 -6.33
C ALA A 576 -10.60 15.05 -5.80
N GLY A 577 -9.50 15.76 -5.55
CA GLY A 577 -9.51 17.14 -5.07
C GLY A 577 -9.77 17.30 -3.58
N ALA A 578 -9.43 16.28 -2.78
CA ALA A 578 -9.38 16.40 -1.33
C ALA A 578 -8.03 16.97 -0.87
N PHE A 579 -8.01 17.73 0.22
CA PHE A 579 -6.84 18.49 0.67
C PHE A 579 -6.54 18.33 2.16
N GLY A 580 -5.25 18.36 2.46
CA GLY A 580 -4.70 18.52 3.80
C GLY A 580 -4.81 17.30 4.71
N LEU A 581 -4.61 17.52 6.01
CA LEU A 581 -4.55 16.45 7.04
C LEU A 581 -5.77 15.54 7.05
N MET A 582 -6.98 16.14 6.95
CA MET A 582 -8.25 15.42 7.04
C MET A 582 -8.87 15.14 5.66
N GLN A 583 -8.13 15.36 4.57
CA GLN A 583 -8.57 15.15 3.17
C GLN A 583 -9.97 15.69 2.87
N MET A 584 -10.18 16.95 3.21
CA MET A 584 -11.45 17.62 2.99
C MET A 584 -11.63 18.03 1.54
N ILE A 585 -12.73 17.62 0.90
CA ILE A 585 -13.13 18.19 -0.40
C ILE A 585 -13.78 19.56 -0.19
N GLU A 586 -13.56 20.48 -1.12
CA GLU A 586 -14.01 21.87 -0.98
C GLU A 586 -15.51 22.03 -0.68
N PRO A 587 -16.45 21.33 -1.38
CA PRO A 587 -17.87 21.47 -1.08
C PRO A 587 -18.22 21.08 0.36
N THR A 588 -17.63 19.98 0.88
CA THR A 588 -17.83 19.52 2.26
C THR A 588 -17.26 20.51 3.26
N ALA A 589 -16.03 21.01 3.02
CA ALA A 589 -15.40 22.00 3.89
C ALA A 589 -16.18 23.31 3.94
N ARG A 590 -16.69 23.76 2.81
CA ARG A 590 -17.52 24.97 2.71
C ARG A 590 -18.85 24.78 3.48
N LYS A 591 -19.49 23.63 3.35
CA LYS A 591 -20.72 23.31 4.11
C LYS A 591 -20.44 23.25 5.61
N ALA A 592 -19.34 22.61 6.02
CA ALA A 592 -18.92 22.54 7.42
C ALA A 592 -18.65 23.93 7.99
N ALA A 593 -17.88 24.77 7.29
CA ALA A 593 -17.59 26.13 7.70
C ALA A 593 -18.87 26.97 7.87
N LYS A 594 -19.80 26.90 6.91
CA LYS A 594 -21.10 27.58 7.00
C LYS A 594 -21.91 27.12 8.22
N SER A 595 -21.97 25.82 8.46
CA SER A 595 -22.71 25.26 9.61
C SER A 595 -22.07 25.62 10.95
N ALA A 596 -20.75 25.79 10.98
CA ALA A 596 -19.99 26.17 12.16
C ALA A 596 -19.94 27.70 12.39
N GLY A 597 -20.47 28.52 11.49
CA GLY A 597 -20.35 29.99 11.54
C GLY A 597 -18.92 30.49 11.31
N VAL A 598 -18.07 29.70 10.64
CA VAL A 598 -16.68 30.07 10.32
C VAL A 598 -16.57 30.54 8.87
N THR A 599 -15.80 31.61 8.63
CA THR A 599 -15.54 32.08 7.27
C THR A 599 -14.71 31.03 6.51
N PHE A 600 -15.24 30.53 5.40
CA PHE A 600 -14.52 29.60 4.55
C PHE A 600 -13.44 30.30 3.72
N ASP A 601 -12.25 29.76 3.74
CA ASP A 601 -11.11 30.19 2.90
C ASP A 601 -10.52 28.97 2.20
N GLN A 602 -10.57 28.96 0.87
CA GLN A 602 -10.05 27.85 0.05
C GLN A 602 -8.52 27.75 0.10
N ALA A 603 -7.82 28.87 0.19
CA ALA A 603 -6.36 28.84 0.28
C ALA A 603 -5.93 28.24 1.61
N ARG A 604 -6.55 28.66 2.72
CA ARG A 604 -6.30 28.09 4.04
C ARG A 604 -6.64 26.61 4.12
N LEU A 605 -7.71 26.15 3.47
CA LEU A 605 -8.04 24.71 3.43
C LEU A 605 -6.87 23.87 2.91
N LYS A 606 -6.07 24.41 1.98
CA LYS A 606 -4.97 23.72 1.30
C LYS A 606 -3.61 23.90 1.98
N THR A 607 -3.42 24.99 2.73
CA THR A 607 -2.11 25.40 3.25
C THR A 607 -2.05 25.54 4.76
N ASP A 608 -3.19 25.67 5.44
CA ASP A 608 -3.28 25.82 6.89
C ASP A 608 -3.79 24.50 7.51
N ALA A 609 -2.85 23.74 8.06
CA ALA A 609 -3.14 22.43 8.67
C ALA A 609 -4.11 22.52 9.86
N ALA A 610 -4.05 23.61 10.65
CA ALA A 610 -4.93 23.83 11.78
C ALA A 610 -6.37 24.11 11.31
N PHE A 611 -6.53 24.94 10.27
CA PHE A 611 -7.84 25.21 9.68
C PHE A 611 -8.46 23.96 9.04
N ASN A 612 -7.64 23.17 8.34
CA ASN A 612 -8.07 21.89 7.76
C ASN A 612 -8.55 20.92 8.86
N ALA A 613 -7.77 20.75 9.94
CA ALA A 613 -8.11 19.92 11.08
C ALA A 613 -9.37 20.41 11.80
N GLN A 614 -9.53 21.73 11.98
CA GLN A 614 -10.71 22.34 12.59
C GLN A 614 -12.01 21.98 11.84
N LEU A 615 -12.01 22.17 10.52
CA LEU A 615 -13.19 21.86 9.69
C LEU A 615 -13.46 20.36 9.61
N GLY A 616 -12.39 19.55 9.49
CA GLY A 616 -12.49 18.09 9.47
C GLY A 616 -13.04 17.52 10.79
N ALA A 617 -12.56 18.02 11.93
CA ALA A 617 -13.06 17.64 13.25
C ALA A 617 -14.53 17.97 13.42
N PHE A 618 -14.95 19.16 12.98
CA PHE A 618 -16.35 19.58 13.01
C PHE A 618 -17.22 18.71 12.09
N HIS A 619 -16.79 18.44 10.86
CA HIS A 619 -17.52 17.57 9.94
C HIS A 619 -17.68 16.16 10.50
N LEU A 620 -16.63 15.58 11.08
CA LEU A 620 -16.71 14.26 11.73
C LEU A 620 -17.70 14.29 12.91
N GLY A 621 -17.70 15.37 13.69
CA GLY A 621 -18.66 15.58 14.77
C GLY A 621 -20.11 15.64 14.26
N GLN A 622 -20.36 16.29 13.13
CA GLN A 622 -21.68 16.29 12.47
C GLN A 622 -22.13 14.87 12.09
N LEU A 623 -21.23 14.07 11.49
CA LEU A 623 -21.55 12.68 11.15
C LEU A 623 -21.83 11.83 12.38
N LEU A 624 -21.04 12.00 13.46
CA LEU A 624 -21.33 11.32 14.74
C LEU A 624 -22.72 11.69 15.27
N GLY A 625 -23.11 12.95 15.19
CA GLY A 625 -24.46 13.39 15.55
C GLY A 625 -25.55 12.76 14.66
N GLU A 626 -25.37 12.78 13.34
CA GLU A 626 -26.29 12.20 12.35
C GLU A 626 -26.51 10.70 12.60
N TYR A 627 -25.43 9.97 12.87
CA TYR A 627 -25.49 8.52 13.13
C TYR A 627 -25.64 8.17 14.62
N ARG A 628 -26.04 9.13 15.47
CA ARG A 628 -26.30 8.94 16.90
C ARG A 628 -25.15 8.26 17.64
N GLY A 629 -23.93 8.71 17.37
CA GLY A 629 -22.71 8.22 18.00
C GLY A 629 -22.15 6.91 17.43
N SER A 630 -22.76 6.31 16.41
CA SER A 630 -22.21 5.10 15.79
C SER A 630 -20.91 5.40 15.07
N HIS A 631 -19.79 4.95 15.60
CA HIS A 631 -18.47 5.10 15.00
C HIS A 631 -18.38 4.39 13.63
N VAL A 632 -18.92 3.17 13.54
CA VAL A 632 -18.92 2.39 12.30
C VAL A 632 -19.60 3.16 11.16
N LEU A 633 -20.80 3.70 11.42
CA LEU A 633 -21.57 4.43 10.40
C LEU A 633 -20.95 5.79 10.09
N ALA A 634 -20.47 6.52 11.11
CA ALA A 634 -19.84 7.83 10.92
C ALA A 634 -18.54 7.73 10.12
N PHE A 635 -17.69 6.74 10.42
CA PHE A 635 -16.44 6.53 9.67
C PHE A 635 -16.70 6.02 8.25
N ALA A 636 -17.68 5.13 8.07
CA ALA A 636 -18.10 4.72 6.74
C ALA A 636 -18.62 5.90 5.91
N ALA A 637 -19.41 6.79 6.52
CA ALA A 637 -19.95 7.98 5.86
C ALA A 637 -18.88 9.03 5.56
N TYR A 638 -17.86 9.17 6.41
CA TYR A 638 -16.73 10.06 6.15
C TYR A 638 -15.99 9.67 4.88
N ASN A 639 -15.75 8.37 4.68
CA ASN A 639 -15.02 7.86 3.51
C ASN A 639 -15.90 7.69 2.27
N ALA A 640 -17.08 7.05 2.40
CA ALA A 640 -17.92 6.69 1.25
C ALA A 640 -19.09 7.64 1.01
N GLY A 641 -19.39 8.53 1.94
CA GLY A 641 -20.56 9.40 1.91
C GLY A 641 -21.83 8.78 2.49
N GLY A 642 -22.69 9.61 3.07
CA GLY A 642 -23.91 9.18 3.76
C GLY A 642 -24.92 8.44 2.87
N GLY A 643 -24.98 8.74 1.57
CA GLY A 643 -25.85 8.04 0.62
C GLY A 643 -25.56 6.54 0.55
N ASN A 644 -24.29 6.17 0.35
CA ASN A 644 -23.86 4.77 0.32
C ASN A 644 -24.16 4.06 1.65
N VAL A 645 -23.90 4.73 2.78
CA VAL A 645 -24.19 4.17 4.11
C VAL A 645 -25.68 3.93 4.29
N GLY A 646 -26.54 4.84 3.84
CA GLY A 646 -27.98 4.67 3.87
C GLY A 646 -28.45 3.45 3.07
N ASP A 647 -27.84 3.20 1.91
CA ASP A 647 -28.14 2.04 1.08
C ASP A 647 -27.64 0.73 1.72
N TRP A 648 -26.48 0.74 2.36
CA TRP A 648 -25.97 -0.44 3.09
C TRP A 648 -26.82 -0.76 4.33
N ILE A 649 -27.33 0.27 5.04
CA ILE A 649 -28.29 0.04 6.15
C ILE A 649 -29.56 -0.63 5.64
N LYS A 650 -30.11 -0.20 4.51
CA LYS A 650 -31.30 -0.84 3.90
C LYS A 650 -31.03 -2.28 3.49
N ALA A 651 -29.86 -2.55 2.90
CA ALA A 651 -29.49 -3.86 2.37
C ALA A 651 -29.10 -4.87 3.46
N TYR A 652 -28.39 -4.42 4.52
CA TYR A 652 -27.75 -5.32 5.50
C TYR A 652 -28.33 -5.18 6.90
N GLY A 653 -29.30 -4.27 7.11
CA GLY A 653 -29.80 -3.90 8.42
C GLY A 653 -28.95 -2.83 9.10
N ASP A 654 -29.46 -2.25 10.16
CA ASP A 654 -28.77 -1.22 10.93
C ASP A 654 -27.81 -1.86 11.96
N PRO A 655 -26.50 -1.62 11.91
CA PRO A 655 -25.54 -2.22 12.85
C PRO A 655 -25.71 -1.76 14.30
N ARG A 656 -26.50 -0.72 14.56
CA ARG A 656 -26.91 -0.28 15.90
C ARG A 656 -27.99 -1.19 16.51
N ASN A 657 -28.68 -1.96 15.67
CA ASN A 657 -29.67 -2.94 16.13
C ASN A 657 -28.96 -4.17 16.71
N PRO A 658 -29.31 -4.64 17.93
CA PRO A 658 -28.67 -5.79 18.56
C PRO A 658 -28.71 -7.10 17.75
N VAL A 659 -29.67 -7.25 16.83
CA VAL A 659 -29.76 -8.46 15.98
C VAL A 659 -28.78 -8.45 14.80
N VAL A 660 -28.19 -7.31 14.48
CA VAL A 660 -27.20 -7.18 13.43
C VAL A 660 -25.80 -7.27 14.03
N ASP A 661 -25.01 -8.21 13.59
CA ASP A 661 -23.59 -8.30 13.99
C ASP A 661 -22.81 -7.17 13.30
N PRO A 662 -22.23 -6.20 14.05
CA PRO A 662 -21.53 -5.07 13.47
C PRO A 662 -20.26 -5.48 12.72
N ILE A 663 -19.63 -6.62 13.07
CA ILE A 663 -18.44 -7.15 12.40
C ILE A 663 -18.83 -7.68 11.02
N ASP A 664 -19.92 -8.48 10.95
CA ASP A 664 -20.45 -8.94 9.67
C ASP A 664 -20.92 -7.75 8.81
N TRP A 665 -21.52 -6.74 9.41
CA TRP A 665 -21.92 -5.53 8.70
C TRP A 665 -20.73 -4.82 8.07
N ILE A 666 -19.62 -4.64 8.82
CA ILE A 666 -18.39 -4.06 8.30
C ILE A 666 -17.84 -4.93 7.16
N GLU A 667 -17.78 -6.25 7.33
CA GLU A 667 -17.28 -7.17 6.31
C GLU A 667 -18.18 -7.20 5.06
N ARG A 668 -19.47 -6.88 5.18
CA ARG A 668 -20.39 -6.74 4.04
C ARG A 668 -20.23 -5.43 3.28
N ILE A 669 -19.57 -4.40 3.78
CA ILE A 669 -19.34 -3.16 3.04
C ILE A 669 -18.76 -3.51 1.66
N PRO A 670 -19.43 -3.12 0.53
CA PRO A 670 -19.01 -3.54 -0.81
C PRO A 670 -17.67 -2.96 -1.23
N PHE A 671 -17.39 -1.72 -0.78
CA PHE A 671 -16.15 -1.02 -1.09
C PHE A 671 -15.04 -1.53 -0.18
N THR A 672 -14.07 -2.23 -0.76
CA THR A 672 -12.91 -2.78 -0.02
C THR A 672 -12.16 -1.66 0.73
N GLU A 673 -12.01 -0.51 0.08
CA GLU A 673 -11.42 0.68 0.68
C GLU A 673 -12.17 1.09 1.96
N THR A 674 -13.47 1.31 1.87
CA THR A 674 -14.28 1.77 3.03
C THR A 674 -14.32 0.72 4.14
N ARG A 675 -14.41 -0.57 3.79
CA ARG A 675 -14.36 -1.66 4.77
C ARG A 675 -13.05 -1.62 5.58
N ASN A 676 -11.92 -1.54 4.88
CA ASN A 676 -10.61 -1.43 5.53
C ASN A 676 -10.47 -0.12 6.30
N TYR A 677 -10.97 0.99 5.75
CA TYR A 677 -10.96 2.30 6.40
C TYR A 677 -11.65 2.26 7.77
N VAL A 678 -12.87 1.73 7.85
CA VAL A 678 -13.60 1.62 9.12
C VAL A 678 -12.81 0.82 10.15
N GLN A 679 -12.26 -0.33 9.76
CA GLN A 679 -11.44 -1.15 10.65
C GLN A 679 -10.21 -0.37 11.14
N ARG A 680 -9.49 0.31 10.23
CA ARG A 680 -8.29 1.10 10.55
C ARG A 680 -8.57 2.29 11.47
N ILE A 681 -9.68 3.02 11.25
CA ILE A 681 -10.01 4.14 12.12
C ILE A 681 -10.40 3.67 13.51
N VAL A 682 -11.16 2.58 13.62
CA VAL A 682 -11.56 2.03 14.93
C VAL A 682 -10.32 1.57 15.71
N GLU A 683 -9.41 0.79 15.11
CA GLU A 683 -8.19 0.35 15.79
C GLU A 683 -7.28 1.53 16.18
N ASN A 684 -7.09 2.51 15.30
CA ASN A 684 -6.29 3.70 15.56
C ASN A 684 -6.86 4.54 16.70
N LEU A 685 -8.19 4.70 16.76
CA LEU A 685 -8.88 5.44 17.80
C LEU A 685 -8.53 4.91 19.19
N HIS A 686 -8.58 3.59 19.38
CA HIS A 686 -8.29 2.98 20.67
C HIS A 686 -6.81 3.13 21.08
N ILE A 687 -5.89 3.05 20.12
CA ILE A 687 -4.47 3.33 20.37
C ILE A 687 -4.27 4.80 20.75
N TYR A 688 -4.90 5.76 20.06
CA TYR A 688 -4.77 7.17 20.40
C TYR A 688 -5.43 7.52 21.76
N ARG A 689 -6.55 6.88 22.11
CA ARG A 689 -7.13 7.00 23.45
C ARG A 689 -6.14 6.53 24.52
N ALA A 690 -5.52 5.36 24.33
CA ALA A 690 -4.50 4.85 25.25
C ALA A 690 -3.29 5.79 25.34
N ARG A 691 -2.80 6.33 24.21
CA ARG A 691 -1.66 7.27 24.17
C ARG A 691 -1.92 8.61 24.84
N LEU A 692 -3.15 9.09 24.77
CA LEU A 692 -3.57 10.36 25.36
C LEU A 692 -4.11 10.22 26.80
N SER A 693 -4.13 8.99 27.33
CA SER A 693 -4.74 8.68 28.63
C SER A 693 -6.18 9.23 28.70
N ASP A 694 -6.94 9.07 27.60
CA ASP A 694 -8.32 9.55 27.50
C ASP A 694 -9.18 8.80 28.53
N PRO A 695 -9.88 9.51 29.46
CA PRO A 695 -10.70 8.88 30.49
C PRO A 695 -11.99 8.25 29.93
N ALA A 696 -12.30 8.44 28.63
CA ALA A 696 -13.46 7.81 28.04
C ALA A 696 -13.36 6.28 28.16
N PRO A 697 -14.48 5.59 28.49
CA PRO A 697 -14.48 4.13 28.56
C PRO A 697 -14.01 3.56 27.22
N ASN A 698 -12.84 2.92 27.25
CA ASN A 698 -12.24 2.34 26.05
C ASN A 698 -12.81 0.94 25.83
N LEU A 699 -14.12 0.87 25.59
CA LEU A 699 -14.86 -0.38 25.43
C LEU A 699 -15.10 -0.63 23.94
N PHE A 700 -14.18 -1.31 23.31
CA PHE A 700 -14.21 -1.61 21.88
C PHE A 700 -15.55 -2.22 21.43
N ALA A 701 -16.07 -3.17 22.18
CA ALA A 701 -17.36 -3.80 21.89
C ALA A 701 -18.54 -2.81 21.99
N VAL A 702 -18.45 -1.78 22.85
CA VAL A 702 -19.43 -0.72 22.99
C VAL A 702 -19.35 0.24 21.82
N ASP A 703 -18.14 0.66 21.44
CA ASP A 703 -17.92 1.61 20.34
C ASP A 703 -18.43 1.10 18.99
N LEU A 704 -18.40 -0.21 18.75
CA LEU A 704 -18.98 -0.80 17.54
C LEU A 704 -20.52 -0.70 17.48
N ARG A 705 -21.19 -0.65 18.64
CA ARG A 705 -22.66 -0.67 18.76
C ARG A 705 -23.25 0.62 19.31
N GLN A 706 -22.44 1.63 19.59
CA GLN A 706 -22.84 2.79 20.40
C GLN A 706 -24.16 3.39 19.94
N LYS A 707 -25.14 3.34 20.84
CA LYS A 707 -26.35 4.17 20.80
C LYS A 707 -26.07 5.41 21.64
N LEU A 708 -26.38 6.60 21.15
CA LEU A 708 -26.50 7.74 22.04
C LEU A 708 -27.50 7.35 23.13
N ALA A 709 -27.09 7.46 24.39
CA ALA A 709 -28.07 7.48 25.48
C ALA A 709 -29.05 8.57 25.12
N VAL A 710 -30.29 8.19 24.86
CA VAL A 710 -31.40 9.14 24.79
C VAL A 710 -31.45 9.72 26.19
N LYS A 711 -31.11 11.00 26.36
CA LYS A 711 -31.55 11.74 27.52
C LYS A 711 -33.06 11.79 27.38
N ASP A 712 -33.74 10.99 28.22
CA ASP A 712 -35.17 11.12 28.48
C ASP A 712 -35.49 12.52 28.97
#